data_fdcd78676ce3188b0c69701e8e9bd343
#
_entry.id   fdcd78676ce3188b0c69701e8e9bd343
#
_cell.length_a   1.000
_cell.length_b   1.000
_cell.length_c   1.000
_cell.angle_alpha   90.00
_cell.angle_beta   90.00
_cell.angle_gamma   90.00
#
_symmetry.space_group_name_H-M   'P 1'
#
loop_
_entity.id
_entity.type
_entity.pdbx_description
1 polymer ?
#
loop_
_entity_poly.entity_id
_entity_poly.type
_entity_poly.pdbx_seq_one_letter_code
_entity_poly.pdbx_strand_id
1 'polypeptide(L)'
;ADGRNKAYKIVSLLYDVYRDNMQFQYYANSILTKLGNFASLSIAVGNSEIVDTIETALEKQIKKTYQKVPFNDLVFTDSQYKLFEAMKDSNHYSFSGPTSFGKSFIMDAFIQYIITERHGIDNIVILVPTRALINQVTARLKKTITNKNYKVLAHPVVPMIYRNRMLKYVFVFTPERLISYLGEKENPVINYMFVDEAHKIIAEKDSRSPLYYHAILLAERKSIKLYFASPNIPNAHVFLQLFEKSIDEQMIIKESPVAQNRFFIDYVEGKGRMFTETGEDIIFQDLGKKEQDYVGKLLRKLGKNCKNIVYCNTVADTIDFALKFSKGLPEQNDARIDSLIELIKSYIHKDYFLIDCLKKGVAFHFGRLPQRIRERIERLFEEKVIDYMFCTSTLLEGVNLPAKNIFIFSNAIGNSKFSDVDFWNLAGRAGRLSKELSGNIICVRIEDKKNRWDNPNKDLEVVRNKKIEAVKPLVINGQKNFYTNLDYSLRNKDFTRANYSQTEKEVWDHYANIVFSHQASKTDSILMSNFLRKNADGKKLLERMEKENHIPLYILEQCSNIKVIYQNKVWEKIKESESAFPNEITTQTCLEVLEKMYDYYNWGEEESKGRNPMVKQRTRLQYFAVLMYSWMKSTPLNMMIIYIIN
;
A
#
# COMPACT_ATOMS: atom_id res chain seq x y z
N ALA A 1 27.21 5.82 2.25
CA ALA A 1 25.90 6.09 1.59
C ALA A 1 25.77 7.55 1.17
N ASP A 2 26.15 8.51 2.03
CA ASP A 2 25.96 9.94 1.74
C ASP A 2 26.74 10.43 0.52
N GLY A 3 28.04 10.10 0.39
CA GLY A 3 28.85 10.45 -0.76
C GLY A 3 28.34 9.85 -2.08
N ARG A 4 27.84 8.63 -2.05
CA ARG A 4 27.27 7.95 -3.23
C ARG A 4 25.97 8.65 -3.68
N ASN A 5 25.10 9.01 -2.73
CA ASN A 5 23.86 9.74 -3.02
C ASN A 5 24.15 11.14 -3.59
N LYS A 6 25.15 11.85 -3.06
CA LYS A 6 25.57 13.16 -3.57
C LYS A 6 26.10 13.08 -4.99
N ALA A 7 27.00 12.12 -5.27
CA ALA A 7 27.53 11.90 -6.61
C ALA A 7 26.43 11.60 -7.63
N TYR A 8 25.50 10.71 -7.27
CA TYR A 8 24.34 10.41 -8.10
C TYR A 8 23.47 11.64 -8.36
N LYS A 9 23.22 12.45 -7.31
CA LYS A 9 22.41 13.66 -7.43
C LYS A 9 23.05 14.70 -8.36
N ILE A 10 24.37 14.88 -8.30
CA ILE A 10 25.10 15.76 -9.22
C ILE A 10 24.89 15.30 -10.67
N VAL A 11 25.09 14.01 -10.95
CA VAL A 11 24.85 13.46 -12.30
C VAL A 11 23.42 13.72 -12.74
N SER A 12 22.43 13.50 -11.88
CA SER A 12 21.02 13.69 -12.22
C SER A 12 20.63 15.15 -12.46
N LEU A 13 21.24 16.10 -11.76
CA LEU A 13 20.99 17.54 -11.95
C LEU A 13 21.62 18.07 -13.25
N LEU A 14 22.82 17.58 -13.56
CA LEU A 14 23.54 17.99 -14.78
C LEU A 14 22.95 17.35 -16.05
N TYR A 15 22.31 16.21 -15.94
CA TYR A 15 21.77 15.46 -17.07
C TYR A 15 20.80 16.27 -17.95
N ASP A 16 19.86 16.99 -17.35
CA ASP A 16 18.84 17.74 -18.10
C ASP A 16 19.45 18.88 -18.95
N VAL A 17 20.66 19.37 -18.56
CA VAL A 17 21.38 20.45 -19.26
C VAL A 17 22.47 19.92 -20.19
N TYR A 18 23.17 18.86 -19.79
CA TYR A 18 24.39 18.39 -20.45
C TYR A 18 24.30 16.99 -21.03
N ARG A 19 23.10 16.41 -21.20
CA ARG A 19 22.92 15.02 -21.66
C ARG A 19 23.63 14.70 -22.98
N ASP A 20 23.73 15.68 -23.90
CA ASP A 20 24.36 15.51 -25.20
C ASP A 20 25.88 15.91 -25.21
N ASN A 21 26.44 16.27 -24.05
CA ASN A 21 27.83 16.64 -23.90
C ASN A 21 28.69 15.41 -23.61
N MET A 22 29.70 15.15 -24.45
CA MET A 22 30.59 13.98 -24.31
C MET A 22 31.34 13.92 -22.98
N GLN A 23 31.83 15.05 -22.45
CA GLN A 23 32.50 15.07 -21.15
C GLN A 23 31.55 14.67 -20.02
N PHE A 24 30.32 15.19 -20.03
CA PHE A 24 29.29 14.79 -19.07
C PHE A 24 29.02 13.28 -19.14
N GLN A 25 28.81 12.75 -20.35
CA GLN A 25 28.54 11.32 -20.55
C GLN A 25 29.72 10.46 -20.07
N TYR A 26 30.95 10.87 -20.28
CA TYR A 26 32.15 10.19 -19.80
C TYR A 26 32.20 10.13 -18.27
N TYR A 27 31.99 11.25 -17.58
CA TYR A 27 31.98 11.29 -16.12
C TYR A 27 30.75 10.54 -15.55
N ALA A 28 29.59 10.68 -16.15
CA ALA A 28 28.38 9.95 -15.76
C ALA A 28 28.58 8.43 -15.88
N ASN A 29 29.23 7.97 -16.98
CA ASN A 29 29.54 6.57 -17.17
C ASN A 29 30.46 6.04 -16.06
N SER A 30 31.54 6.74 -15.73
CA SER A 30 32.45 6.34 -14.65
C SER A 30 31.76 6.32 -13.28
N ILE A 31 31.04 7.39 -12.94
CA ILE A 31 30.33 7.50 -11.64
C ILE A 31 29.27 6.43 -11.50
N LEU A 32 28.41 6.24 -12.51
CA LEU A 32 27.30 5.29 -12.44
C LEU A 32 27.80 3.84 -12.44
N THR A 33 28.92 3.54 -13.10
CA THR A 33 29.59 2.23 -13.03
C THR A 33 30.10 1.99 -11.60
N LYS A 34 30.80 2.95 -10.98
CA LYS A 34 31.26 2.84 -9.58
C LYS A 34 30.10 2.69 -8.58
N LEU A 35 28.96 3.34 -8.85
CA LEU A 35 27.74 3.17 -8.07
C LEU A 35 27.01 1.83 -8.34
N GLY A 36 27.36 1.10 -9.39
CA GLY A 36 26.65 -0.10 -9.82
C GLY A 36 25.25 0.19 -10.35
N ASN A 37 24.95 1.43 -10.74
CA ASN A 37 23.61 1.82 -11.20
C ASN A 37 23.50 1.76 -12.73
N PHE A 38 23.49 0.54 -13.26
CA PHE A 38 23.46 0.27 -14.70
C PHE A 38 22.14 0.71 -15.37
N ALA A 39 21.04 0.70 -14.64
CA ALA A 39 19.77 1.20 -15.15
C ALA A 39 19.82 2.70 -15.45
N SER A 40 20.42 3.50 -14.57
CA SER A 40 20.66 4.93 -14.80
C SER A 40 21.76 5.18 -15.81
N LEU A 41 22.75 4.30 -15.90
CA LEU A 41 23.82 4.36 -16.89
C LEU A 41 23.26 4.31 -18.30
N SER A 42 22.36 3.40 -18.59
CA SER A 42 21.72 3.29 -19.91
C SER A 42 20.92 4.55 -20.31
N ILE A 43 20.38 5.28 -19.33
CA ILE A 43 19.70 6.56 -19.56
C ILE A 43 20.71 7.68 -19.84
N ALA A 44 21.75 7.79 -18.99
CA ALA A 44 22.68 8.91 -19.01
C ALA A 44 23.61 8.90 -20.24
N VAL A 45 23.95 7.71 -20.72
CA VAL A 45 24.89 7.51 -21.84
C VAL A 45 24.15 7.20 -23.14
N GLY A 46 22.97 6.58 -23.07
CA GLY A 46 22.20 6.16 -24.25
C GLY A 46 23.00 5.20 -25.12
N ASN A 47 22.98 5.46 -26.44
CA ASN A 47 23.72 4.69 -27.45
C ASN A 47 25.09 5.32 -27.81
N SER A 48 25.59 6.26 -26.99
CA SER A 48 26.89 6.91 -27.26
C SER A 48 28.04 5.92 -27.08
N GLU A 49 28.95 5.90 -28.03
CA GLU A 49 30.19 5.14 -27.96
C GLU A 49 31.19 5.90 -27.07
N ILE A 50 31.19 5.57 -25.77
CA ILE A 50 32.13 6.12 -24.82
C ILE A 50 33.28 5.13 -24.65
N VAL A 51 34.49 5.60 -24.83
CA VAL A 51 35.70 4.82 -24.56
C VAL A 51 35.92 4.78 -23.05
N ASP A 52 35.73 3.59 -22.46
CA ASP A 52 35.99 3.35 -21.04
C ASP A 52 37.51 3.40 -20.73
N THR A 53 37.88 3.89 -19.57
CA THR A 53 39.22 3.58 -19.04
C THR A 53 39.34 2.10 -18.73
N ILE A 54 40.54 1.56 -18.69
CA ILE A 54 40.75 0.12 -18.35
C ILE A 54 40.10 -0.22 -17.01
N GLU A 55 40.26 0.66 -15.99
CA GLU A 55 39.64 0.49 -14.67
C GLU A 55 38.11 0.43 -14.78
N THR A 56 37.48 1.40 -15.48
CA THR A 56 36.03 1.46 -15.64
C THR A 56 35.47 0.24 -16.43
N ALA A 57 36.20 -0.16 -17.48
CA ALA A 57 35.82 -1.33 -18.29
C ALA A 57 35.86 -2.62 -17.47
N LEU A 58 36.94 -2.79 -16.68
CA LEU A 58 37.12 -3.95 -15.81
C LEU A 58 36.06 -4.01 -14.72
N GLU A 59 35.83 -2.91 -14.01
CA GLU A 59 34.79 -2.82 -12.97
C GLU A 59 33.39 -3.11 -13.52
N LYS A 60 33.10 -2.55 -14.70
CA LYS A 60 31.83 -2.76 -15.40
C LYS A 60 31.63 -4.23 -15.76
N GLN A 61 32.68 -4.89 -16.27
CA GLN A 61 32.63 -6.30 -16.62
C GLN A 61 32.46 -7.21 -15.39
N ILE A 62 33.21 -6.94 -14.33
CA ILE A 62 33.10 -7.66 -13.05
C ILE A 62 31.67 -7.56 -12.50
N LYS A 63 31.14 -6.32 -12.37
CA LYS A 63 29.80 -6.11 -11.83
C LYS A 63 28.72 -6.75 -12.70
N LYS A 64 28.79 -6.64 -14.03
CA LYS A 64 27.85 -7.27 -14.95
C LYS A 64 27.85 -8.80 -14.84
N THR A 65 29.00 -9.40 -14.55
CA THR A 65 29.13 -10.85 -14.39
C THR A 65 28.56 -11.32 -13.05
N TYR A 66 29.00 -10.70 -11.94
CA TYR A 66 28.65 -11.16 -10.59
C TYR A 66 27.28 -10.68 -10.11
N GLN A 67 26.84 -9.49 -10.54
CA GLN A 67 25.58 -8.89 -10.12
C GLN A 67 24.45 -9.14 -11.12
N LYS A 68 24.61 -10.09 -12.04
CA LYS A 68 23.57 -10.44 -12.99
C LYS A 68 22.33 -10.97 -12.24
N VAL A 69 21.18 -10.44 -12.62
CA VAL A 69 19.90 -10.92 -12.06
C VAL A 69 19.62 -12.33 -12.58
N PRO A 70 19.23 -13.29 -11.73
CA PRO A 70 18.87 -14.62 -12.18
C PRO A 70 17.81 -14.58 -13.30
N PHE A 71 18.05 -15.33 -14.38
CA PHE A 71 17.09 -15.56 -15.48
C PHE A 71 16.68 -14.34 -16.31
N ASN A 72 17.43 -13.23 -16.23
CA ASN A 72 17.30 -12.12 -17.16
C ASN A 72 18.65 -11.41 -17.38
N ASP A 73 18.69 -10.44 -18.32
CA ASP A 73 19.91 -9.71 -18.65
C ASP A 73 20.11 -8.42 -17.86
N LEU A 74 19.30 -8.22 -16.82
CA LEU A 74 19.44 -7.09 -15.94
C LEU A 74 20.60 -7.31 -14.94
N VAL A 75 21.11 -6.22 -14.41
CA VAL A 75 22.19 -6.22 -13.41
C VAL A 75 21.69 -5.53 -12.15
N PHE A 76 21.85 -6.17 -11.00
CA PHE A 76 21.55 -5.56 -9.71
C PHE A 76 22.45 -4.35 -9.44
N THR A 77 21.91 -3.37 -8.75
CA THR A 77 22.78 -2.36 -8.10
C THR A 77 23.56 -3.01 -6.96
N ASP A 78 24.66 -2.38 -6.53
CA ASP A 78 25.50 -2.91 -5.45
C ASP A 78 24.68 -3.26 -4.20
N SER A 79 23.74 -2.39 -3.81
CA SER A 79 22.89 -2.63 -2.63
C SER A 79 21.83 -3.69 -2.86
N GLN A 80 21.30 -3.81 -4.08
CA GLN A 80 20.36 -4.88 -4.45
C GLN A 80 21.04 -6.25 -4.43
N TYR A 81 22.26 -6.32 -4.97
CA TYR A 81 23.05 -7.55 -4.96
C TYR A 81 23.37 -8.04 -3.55
N LYS A 82 23.85 -7.11 -2.68
CA LYS A 82 24.11 -7.43 -1.27
C LYS A 82 22.87 -7.96 -0.55
N LEU A 83 21.72 -7.33 -0.79
CA LEU A 83 20.46 -7.80 -0.19
C LEU A 83 20.06 -9.18 -0.71
N PHE A 84 20.18 -9.41 -2.02
CA PHE A 84 19.83 -10.67 -2.64
C PHE A 84 20.70 -11.83 -2.10
N GLU A 85 22.02 -11.64 -1.97
CA GLU A 85 22.93 -12.62 -1.39
C GLU A 85 22.60 -12.89 0.09
N ALA A 86 22.35 -11.85 0.90
CA ALA A 86 21.96 -12.00 2.30
C ALA A 86 20.65 -12.79 2.46
N MET A 87 19.68 -12.63 1.55
CA MET A 87 18.43 -13.38 1.58
C MET A 87 18.63 -14.86 1.23
N LYS A 88 19.62 -15.23 0.41
CA LYS A 88 19.92 -16.63 0.06
C LYS A 88 20.32 -17.45 1.28
N ASP A 89 21.09 -16.85 2.18
CA ASP A 89 21.67 -17.51 3.35
C ASP A 89 20.73 -17.50 4.56
N SER A 90 19.57 -16.78 4.46
CA SER A 90 18.65 -16.62 5.56
C SER A 90 17.43 -17.54 5.50
N ASN A 91 16.83 -17.80 6.67
CA ASN A 91 15.53 -18.45 6.78
C ASN A 91 14.39 -17.45 6.99
N HIS A 92 14.70 -16.30 7.56
CA HIS A 92 13.80 -15.16 7.76
C HIS A 92 14.58 -13.89 7.51
N TYR A 93 14.01 -12.91 6.82
CA TYR A 93 14.74 -11.69 6.55
C TYR A 93 13.83 -10.47 6.54
N SER A 94 14.33 -9.35 7.03
CA SER A 94 13.61 -8.08 6.98
C SER A 94 14.44 -6.99 6.34
N PHE A 95 13.87 -6.29 5.36
CA PHE A 95 14.57 -5.18 4.73
C PHE A 95 13.69 -3.96 4.52
N SER A 96 14.32 -2.82 4.63
CA SER A 96 13.70 -1.51 4.45
C SER A 96 14.50 -0.67 3.48
N GLY A 97 13.81 0.06 2.62
CA GLY A 97 14.46 0.93 1.66
C GLY A 97 13.49 1.85 0.91
N PRO A 98 14.01 2.85 0.18
CA PRO A 98 13.20 3.75 -0.62
C PRO A 98 12.26 3.01 -1.57
N THR A 99 11.12 3.62 -1.90
CA THR A 99 10.17 3.03 -2.87
C THR A 99 10.80 2.86 -4.26
N SER A 100 11.71 3.75 -4.63
CA SER A 100 12.49 3.68 -5.88
C SER A 100 13.56 2.60 -5.90
N PHE A 101 13.88 1.96 -4.76
CA PHE A 101 14.94 0.95 -4.66
C PHE A 101 14.65 -0.34 -5.44
N GLY A 102 13.38 -0.62 -5.75
CA GLY A 102 13.00 -1.83 -6.46
C GLY A 102 12.78 -3.03 -5.55
N LYS A 103 12.21 -2.84 -4.35
CA LYS A 103 11.88 -3.92 -3.41
C LYS A 103 11.15 -5.09 -4.06
N SER A 104 10.08 -4.81 -4.80
CA SER A 104 9.30 -5.84 -5.50
C SER A 104 10.13 -6.55 -6.58
N PHE A 105 11.07 -5.86 -7.23
CA PHE A 105 11.98 -6.45 -8.21
C PHE A 105 12.91 -7.49 -7.56
N ILE A 106 13.46 -7.17 -6.38
CA ILE A 106 14.31 -8.12 -5.63
C ILE A 106 13.51 -9.32 -5.14
N MET A 107 12.29 -9.09 -4.64
CA MET A 107 11.40 -10.18 -4.26
C MET A 107 11.10 -11.10 -5.45
N ASP A 108 10.79 -10.55 -6.62
CA ASP A 108 10.55 -11.33 -7.84
C ASP A 108 11.79 -12.13 -8.26
N ALA A 109 12.97 -11.53 -8.20
CA ALA A 109 14.24 -12.20 -8.50
C ALA A 109 14.51 -13.35 -7.51
N PHE A 110 14.22 -13.14 -6.23
CA PHE A 110 14.40 -14.17 -5.22
C PHE A 110 13.37 -15.30 -5.34
N ILE A 111 12.13 -14.99 -5.72
CA ILE A 111 11.11 -16.00 -6.05
C ILE A 111 11.57 -16.85 -7.25
N GLN A 112 12.12 -16.22 -8.28
CA GLN A 112 12.69 -16.96 -9.42
C GLN A 112 13.85 -17.88 -9.00
N TYR A 113 14.73 -17.41 -8.12
CA TYR A 113 15.80 -18.22 -7.54
C TYR A 113 15.26 -19.44 -6.79
N ILE A 114 14.22 -19.28 -5.96
CA ILE A 114 13.58 -20.41 -5.25
C ILE A 114 13.01 -21.42 -6.26
N ILE A 115 12.33 -20.94 -7.30
CA ILE A 115 11.67 -21.78 -8.31
C ILE A 115 12.66 -22.60 -9.12
N THR A 116 13.87 -22.09 -9.38
CA THR A 116 14.81 -22.69 -10.34
C THR A 116 16.00 -23.36 -9.66
N GLU A 117 16.62 -22.73 -8.67
CA GLU A 117 17.85 -23.25 -8.07
C GLU A 117 17.62 -24.11 -6.82
N ARG A 118 16.47 -23.96 -6.13
CA ARG A 118 16.09 -24.82 -4.99
C ARG A 118 15.17 -25.99 -5.38
N HIS A 119 15.37 -26.57 -6.55
CA HIS A 119 14.67 -27.75 -7.07
C HIS A 119 13.17 -27.59 -7.36
N GLY A 120 12.61 -26.39 -7.26
CA GLY A 120 11.22 -26.10 -7.64
C GLY A 120 10.16 -26.89 -6.88
N ILE A 121 10.38 -27.17 -5.60
CA ILE A 121 9.47 -28.00 -4.77
C ILE A 121 8.63 -27.20 -3.79
N ASP A 122 8.89 -25.90 -3.67
CA ASP A 122 8.30 -25.05 -2.64
C ASP A 122 7.09 -24.25 -3.15
N ASN A 123 6.08 -24.11 -2.29
CA ASN A 123 4.98 -23.18 -2.53
C ASN A 123 5.26 -21.84 -1.84
N ILE A 124 4.92 -20.76 -2.52
CA ILE A 124 5.27 -19.41 -2.14
C ILE A 124 3.99 -18.58 -1.98
N VAL A 125 3.91 -17.71 -0.99
CA VAL A 125 2.84 -16.70 -0.89
C VAL A 125 3.44 -15.29 -0.83
N ILE A 126 2.81 -14.37 -1.56
CA ILE A 126 3.07 -12.93 -1.47
C ILE A 126 1.86 -12.28 -0.82
N LEU A 127 2.08 -11.68 0.34
CA LEU A 127 1.07 -10.95 1.08
C LEU A 127 1.09 -9.49 0.67
N VAL A 128 -0.04 -8.99 0.15
CA VAL A 128 -0.19 -7.62 -0.35
C VAL A 128 -1.34 -6.89 0.34
N PRO A 129 -1.26 -5.55 0.49
CA PRO A 129 -2.26 -4.80 1.26
C PRO A 129 -3.63 -4.69 0.60
N THR A 130 -3.74 -4.76 -0.72
CA THR A 130 -5.02 -4.47 -1.39
C THR A 130 -5.33 -5.46 -2.51
N ARG A 131 -6.63 -5.56 -2.83
CA ARG A 131 -7.11 -6.36 -3.99
C ARG A 131 -6.54 -5.86 -5.33
N ALA A 132 -6.32 -4.56 -5.48
CA ALA A 132 -5.71 -3.99 -6.67
C ALA A 132 -4.30 -4.52 -6.88
N LEU A 133 -3.49 -4.59 -5.81
CA LEU A 133 -2.15 -5.18 -5.86
C LEU A 133 -2.17 -6.68 -6.15
N ILE A 134 -3.19 -7.43 -5.71
CA ILE A 134 -3.32 -8.84 -6.11
C ILE A 134 -3.30 -8.97 -7.63
N ASN A 135 -4.12 -8.18 -8.33
CA ASN A 135 -4.21 -8.27 -9.79
C ASN A 135 -2.91 -7.85 -10.47
N GLN A 136 -2.31 -6.75 -10.00
CA GLN A 136 -1.04 -6.24 -10.54
C GLN A 136 0.11 -7.22 -10.34
N VAL A 137 0.29 -7.75 -9.14
CA VAL A 137 1.35 -8.71 -8.80
C VAL A 137 1.12 -10.03 -9.51
N THR A 138 -0.12 -10.53 -9.54
CA THR A 138 -0.47 -11.76 -10.26
C THR A 138 -0.18 -11.66 -11.76
N ALA A 139 -0.56 -10.54 -12.39
CA ALA A 139 -0.29 -10.32 -13.82
C ALA A 139 1.22 -10.23 -14.12
N ARG A 140 1.99 -9.56 -13.23
CA ARG A 140 3.45 -9.47 -13.33
C ARG A 140 4.10 -10.86 -13.21
N LEU A 141 3.76 -11.61 -12.18
CA LEU A 141 4.32 -12.94 -11.94
C LEU A 141 3.98 -13.95 -13.04
N LYS A 142 2.77 -13.90 -13.59
CA LYS A 142 2.41 -14.75 -14.75
C LYS A 142 3.25 -14.48 -16.00
N LYS A 143 3.81 -13.27 -16.14
CA LYS A 143 4.71 -12.92 -17.25
C LYS A 143 6.15 -13.35 -16.95
N THR A 144 6.59 -13.32 -15.70
CA THR A 144 7.97 -13.60 -15.31
C THR A 144 8.23 -15.07 -15.01
N ILE A 145 7.26 -15.78 -14.43
CA ILE A 145 7.40 -17.21 -14.12
C ILE A 145 7.12 -18.04 -15.38
N THR A 146 8.18 -18.54 -15.98
CA THR A 146 8.12 -19.37 -17.20
C THR A 146 8.06 -20.88 -16.90
N ASN A 147 8.35 -21.28 -15.67
CA ASN A 147 8.31 -22.68 -15.25
C ASN A 147 6.87 -23.22 -15.28
N LYS A 148 6.61 -24.19 -16.17
CA LYS A 148 5.27 -24.77 -16.40
C LYS A 148 4.70 -25.51 -15.19
N ASN A 149 5.54 -25.96 -14.27
CA ASN A 149 5.13 -26.67 -13.05
C ASN A 149 4.61 -25.70 -11.98
N TYR A 150 4.79 -24.40 -12.14
CA TYR A 150 4.28 -23.38 -11.23
C TYR A 150 3.01 -22.73 -11.75
N LYS A 151 2.02 -22.56 -10.85
CA LYS A 151 0.78 -21.82 -11.13
C LYS A 151 0.68 -20.61 -10.20
N VAL A 152 0.38 -19.45 -10.77
CA VAL A 152 0.13 -18.22 -10.00
C VAL A 152 -1.36 -18.12 -9.71
N LEU A 153 -1.74 -18.17 -8.44
CA LEU A 153 -3.13 -18.18 -7.97
C LEU A 153 -3.40 -17.02 -7.02
N ALA A 154 -4.60 -16.47 -7.10
CA ALA A 154 -5.05 -15.37 -6.25
C ALA A 154 -6.29 -15.73 -5.40
N HIS A 155 -6.84 -16.92 -5.55
CA HIS A 155 -7.99 -17.40 -4.80
C HIS A 155 -7.55 -18.29 -3.63
N PRO A 156 -8.19 -18.17 -2.44
CA PRO A 156 -7.79 -18.93 -1.24
C PRO A 156 -8.11 -20.44 -1.31
N VAL A 157 -8.95 -20.85 -2.23
CA VAL A 157 -9.23 -22.28 -2.48
C VAL A 157 -8.55 -22.70 -3.79
N VAL A 158 -7.69 -23.72 -3.73
CA VAL A 158 -7.08 -24.30 -4.93
C VAL A 158 -8.12 -25.15 -5.66
N PRO A 159 -8.47 -24.84 -6.92
CA PRO A 159 -9.41 -25.64 -7.69
C PRO A 159 -8.97 -27.12 -7.79
N MET A 160 -9.90 -28.05 -7.72
CA MET A 160 -9.61 -29.50 -7.77
C MET A 160 -8.75 -29.89 -8.98
N ILE A 161 -9.01 -29.30 -10.14
CA ILE A 161 -8.21 -29.52 -11.37
C ILE A 161 -6.73 -29.18 -11.23
N TYR A 162 -6.38 -28.30 -10.29
CA TYR A 162 -5.00 -27.91 -10.02
C TYR A 162 -4.41 -28.63 -8.79
N ARG A 163 -5.16 -29.47 -8.06
CA ARG A 163 -4.67 -30.21 -6.88
C ARG A 163 -3.79 -31.40 -7.29
N ASN A 164 -2.97 -31.22 -8.29
CA ASN A 164 -1.99 -32.22 -8.72
C ASN A 164 -0.71 -32.07 -7.88
N ARG A 165 -0.17 -33.18 -7.34
CA ARG A 165 1.06 -33.22 -6.55
C ARG A 165 2.30 -32.73 -7.30
N MET A 166 2.27 -32.77 -8.63
CA MET A 166 3.38 -32.28 -9.49
C MET A 166 3.37 -30.76 -9.65
N LEU A 167 2.25 -30.09 -9.38
CA LEU A 167 2.16 -28.65 -9.49
C LEU A 167 2.58 -27.96 -8.19
N LYS A 168 3.24 -26.82 -8.33
CA LYS A 168 3.60 -25.88 -7.27
C LYS A 168 2.94 -24.53 -7.50
N TYR A 169 2.89 -23.74 -6.46
CA TYR A 169 2.06 -22.55 -6.50
C TYR A 169 2.81 -21.32 -6.01
N VAL A 170 2.54 -20.19 -6.66
CA VAL A 170 2.82 -18.87 -6.14
C VAL A 170 1.48 -18.18 -5.88
N PHE A 171 1.16 -18.00 -4.63
CA PHE A 171 -0.08 -17.36 -4.20
C PHE A 171 0.12 -15.86 -4.02
N VAL A 172 -0.90 -15.06 -4.39
CA VAL A 172 -0.92 -13.63 -4.11
C VAL A 172 -2.18 -13.33 -3.32
N PHE A 173 -2.03 -13.03 -2.04
CA PHE A 173 -3.14 -12.88 -1.10
C PHE A 173 -3.12 -11.55 -0.37
N THR A 174 -4.31 -11.12 0.07
CA THR A 174 -4.45 -10.19 1.20
C THR A 174 -4.46 -10.99 2.51
N PRO A 175 -4.32 -10.36 3.69
CA PRO A 175 -4.41 -11.05 4.97
C PRO A 175 -5.67 -11.89 5.11
N GLU A 176 -6.83 -11.38 4.69
CA GLU A 176 -8.10 -12.07 4.74
C GLU A 176 -8.08 -13.38 3.92
N ARG A 177 -7.51 -13.32 2.71
CA ARG A 177 -7.38 -14.50 1.85
C ARG A 177 -6.38 -15.51 2.40
N LEU A 178 -5.32 -15.03 3.04
CA LEU A 178 -4.33 -15.91 3.67
C LEU A 178 -4.97 -16.67 4.85
N ILE A 179 -5.71 -15.99 5.72
CA ILE A 179 -6.41 -16.62 6.84
C ILE A 179 -7.39 -17.68 6.33
N SER A 180 -8.20 -17.34 5.33
CA SER A 180 -9.13 -18.29 4.70
C SER A 180 -8.39 -19.49 4.10
N TYR A 181 -7.25 -19.26 3.42
CA TYR A 181 -6.42 -20.32 2.84
C TYR A 181 -5.86 -21.27 3.90
N LEU A 182 -5.35 -20.72 5.01
CA LEU A 182 -4.74 -21.50 6.09
C LEU A 182 -5.76 -22.31 6.89
N GLY A 183 -7.04 -21.88 6.89
CA GLY A 183 -8.15 -22.60 7.50
C GLY A 183 -8.59 -23.85 6.72
N GLU A 184 -8.28 -23.93 5.43
CA GLU A 184 -8.62 -25.06 4.59
C GLU A 184 -7.55 -26.17 4.67
N LYS A 185 -7.89 -27.32 5.25
CA LYS A 185 -6.96 -28.43 5.50
C LYS A 185 -6.41 -29.06 4.21
N GLU A 186 -7.17 -29.00 3.13
CA GLU A 186 -6.80 -29.61 1.84
C GLU A 186 -5.87 -28.72 0.97
N ASN A 187 -5.65 -27.48 1.37
CA ASN A 187 -4.78 -26.59 0.64
C ASN A 187 -3.30 -27.01 0.78
N PRO A 188 -2.51 -26.85 -0.29
CA PRO A 188 -1.07 -27.15 -0.26
C PRO A 188 -0.32 -26.36 0.81
N VAL A 189 0.71 -26.98 1.43
CA VAL A 189 1.55 -26.31 2.42
C VAL A 189 2.34 -25.18 1.75
N ILE A 190 2.38 -24.00 2.38
CA ILE A 190 3.21 -22.86 1.98
C ILE A 190 4.57 -22.97 2.69
N ASN A 191 5.66 -22.73 1.95
CA ASN A 191 7.03 -22.81 2.46
C ASN A 191 7.65 -21.42 2.67
N TYR A 192 7.32 -20.46 1.81
CA TYR A 192 7.84 -19.09 1.83
C TYR A 192 6.72 -18.07 1.83
N MET A 193 6.86 -17.04 2.66
CA MET A 193 5.97 -15.89 2.68
C MET A 193 6.75 -14.60 2.50
N PHE A 194 6.38 -13.84 1.49
CA PHE A 194 6.87 -12.48 1.26
C PHE A 194 5.78 -11.48 1.66
N VAL A 195 6.09 -10.61 2.62
CA VAL A 195 5.17 -9.58 3.08
C VAL A 195 5.57 -8.25 2.45
N ASP A 196 4.84 -7.84 1.42
CA ASP A 196 5.04 -6.52 0.80
C ASP A 196 4.34 -5.43 1.62
N GLU A 197 4.92 -4.23 1.68
CA GLU A 197 4.45 -3.11 2.49
C GLU A 197 4.29 -3.48 3.99
N ALA A 198 5.29 -4.18 4.56
CA ALA A 198 5.26 -4.72 5.93
C ALA A 198 4.97 -3.66 7.01
N HIS A 199 5.19 -2.35 6.73
CA HIS A 199 4.82 -1.26 7.65
C HIS A 199 3.32 -1.26 8.00
N LYS A 200 2.46 -1.89 7.20
CA LYS A 200 1.03 -2.06 7.49
C LYS A 200 0.76 -2.92 8.72
N ILE A 201 1.67 -3.83 9.09
CA ILE A 201 1.56 -4.66 10.30
C ILE A 201 1.55 -3.80 11.58
N ILE A 202 2.22 -2.65 11.54
CA ILE A 202 2.48 -1.80 12.70
C ILE A 202 1.80 -0.42 12.62
N ALA A 203 0.91 -0.23 11.64
CA ALA A 203 0.21 1.02 11.44
C ALA A 203 -0.87 1.25 12.52
N GLU A 204 -0.59 2.12 13.50
CA GLU A 204 -1.47 2.36 14.65
C GLU A 204 -2.88 2.85 14.30
N LYS A 205 -3.03 3.51 13.15
CA LYS A 205 -4.29 4.10 12.68
C LYS A 205 -4.92 3.34 11.50
N ASP A 206 -4.53 2.08 11.33
CA ASP A 206 -5.09 1.20 10.30
C ASP A 206 -5.77 0.02 11.00
N SER A 207 -7.10 -0.08 10.89
CA SER A 207 -7.89 -1.15 11.50
C SER A 207 -7.54 -2.55 10.97
N ARG A 208 -6.77 -2.63 9.87
CA ARG A 208 -6.29 -3.88 9.28
C ARG A 208 -4.95 -4.35 9.85
N SER A 209 -4.25 -3.50 10.63
CA SER A 209 -2.97 -3.87 11.24
C SER A 209 -3.05 -5.16 12.10
N PRO A 210 -4.06 -5.34 12.97
CA PRO A 210 -4.24 -6.61 13.72
C PRO A 210 -4.44 -7.82 12.80
N LEU A 211 -5.12 -7.63 11.67
CA LEU A 211 -5.38 -8.70 10.71
C LEU A 211 -4.09 -9.21 10.04
N TYR A 212 -3.19 -8.29 9.69
CA TYR A 212 -1.85 -8.65 9.22
C TYR A 212 -1.08 -9.46 10.24
N TYR A 213 -1.03 -8.96 11.48
CA TYR A 213 -0.36 -9.63 12.58
C TYR A 213 -0.91 -11.05 12.78
N HIS A 214 -2.23 -11.20 12.82
CA HIS A 214 -2.89 -12.49 12.99
C HIS A 214 -2.61 -13.46 11.83
N ALA A 215 -2.74 -13.00 10.58
CA ALA A 215 -2.49 -13.82 9.39
C ALA A 215 -1.05 -14.38 9.36
N ILE A 216 -0.06 -13.56 9.75
CA ILE A 216 1.35 -13.97 9.77
C ILE A 216 1.61 -14.94 10.94
N LEU A 217 1.00 -14.72 12.12
CA LEU A 217 1.09 -15.67 13.22
C LEU A 217 0.52 -17.04 12.88
N LEU A 218 -0.64 -17.09 12.21
CA LEU A 218 -1.22 -18.36 11.74
C LEU A 218 -0.29 -19.09 10.75
N ALA A 219 0.40 -18.33 9.91
CA ALA A 219 1.39 -18.87 8.98
C ALA A 219 2.66 -19.36 9.70
N GLU A 220 3.12 -18.60 10.69
CA GLU A 220 4.31 -18.91 11.47
C GLU A 220 4.18 -20.25 12.21
N ARG A 221 2.99 -20.58 12.74
CA ARG A 221 2.70 -21.90 13.33
C ARG A 221 2.93 -23.08 12.38
N LYS A 222 2.96 -22.83 11.07
CA LYS A 222 3.24 -23.83 10.02
C LYS A 222 4.70 -23.80 9.57
N SER A 223 5.61 -23.17 10.31
CA SER A 223 7.05 -23.07 10.03
C SER A 223 7.36 -22.45 8.67
N ILE A 224 6.58 -21.50 8.22
CA ILE A 224 6.77 -20.77 6.97
C ILE A 224 7.94 -19.80 7.11
N LYS A 225 8.82 -19.72 6.11
CA LYS A 225 9.93 -18.77 6.07
C LYS A 225 9.38 -17.36 5.74
N LEU A 226 9.75 -16.35 6.56
CA LEU A 226 9.17 -15.00 6.52
C LEU A 226 10.15 -13.98 5.96
N TYR A 227 9.74 -13.23 4.93
CA TYR A 227 10.52 -12.16 4.31
C TYR A 227 9.69 -10.87 4.30
N PHE A 228 10.17 -9.83 4.98
CA PHE A 228 9.47 -8.57 5.14
C PHE A 228 10.10 -7.47 4.31
N ALA A 229 9.32 -6.84 3.45
CA ALA A 229 9.72 -5.67 2.68
C ALA A 229 8.93 -4.44 3.13
N SER A 230 9.62 -3.39 3.55
CA SER A 230 8.99 -2.14 4.00
C SER A 230 9.56 -0.92 3.28
N PRO A 231 8.81 0.19 3.17
CA PRO A 231 9.41 1.47 2.81
C PRO A 231 10.33 1.96 3.94
N ASN A 232 11.00 3.06 3.74
CA ASN A 232 11.99 3.68 4.62
C ASN A 232 11.65 3.62 6.13
N ILE A 233 11.94 2.50 6.80
CA ILE A 233 11.85 2.35 8.25
C ILE A 233 13.26 2.12 8.78
N PRO A 234 13.74 2.89 9.80
CA PRO A 234 15.10 2.80 10.29
C PRO A 234 15.37 1.59 11.18
N ASN A 235 14.35 0.83 11.55
CA ASN A 235 14.42 -0.33 12.44
C ASN A 235 13.67 -1.53 11.85
N ALA A 236 14.09 -2.02 10.69
CA ALA A 236 13.44 -3.12 9.98
C ALA A 236 13.37 -4.43 10.80
N HIS A 237 14.27 -4.63 11.77
CA HIS A 237 14.26 -5.79 12.68
C HIS A 237 12.95 -5.93 13.48
N VAL A 238 12.19 -4.85 13.60
CA VAL A 238 10.94 -4.85 14.38
C VAL A 238 9.93 -5.88 13.86
N PHE A 239 9.93 -6.15 12.56
CA PHE A 239 9.05 -7.18 11.99
C PHE A 239 9.50 -8.58 12.41
N LEU A 240 10.79 -8.86 12.45
CA LEU A 240 11.33 -10.13 12.95
C LEU A 240 11.05 -10.30 14.44
N GLN A 241 11.25 -9.22 15.22
CA GLN A 241 10.96 -9.21 16.65
C GLN A 241 9.50 -9.53 16.97
N LEU A 242 8.53 -9.01 16.17
CA LEU A 242 7.09 -9.29 16.36
C LEU A 242 6.73 -10.77 16.27
N PHE A 243 7.52 -11.55 15.54
CA PHE A 243 7.31 -12.98 15.32
C PHE A 243 8.45 -13.83 15.92
N GLU A 244 9.17 -13.30 16.92
CA GLU A 244 10.20 -14.01 17.71
C GLU A 244 11.30 -14.63 16.83
N LYS A 245 11.69 -13.95 15.74
CA LYS A 245 12.79 -14.33 14.86
C LYS A 245 14.07 -13.54 15.20
N SER A 246 15.23 -14.05 14.73
CA SER A 246 16.51 -13.37 14.92
C SER A 246 16.48 -11.95 14.33
N ILE A 247 16.81 -10.96 15.14
CA ILE A 247 16.82 -9.54 14.76
C ILE A 247 18.04 -9.15 13.92
N ASP A 248 19.02 -10.03 13.78
CA ASP A 248 20.25 -9.77 13.02
C ASP A 248 20.05 -9.94 11.52
N GLU A 249 19.03 -10.69 11.10
CA GLU A 249 18.71 -10.94 9.70
C GLU A 249 17.94 -9.75 9.08
N GLN A 250 18.59 -8.60 9.04
CA GLN A 250 17.98 -7.37 8.52
C GLN A 250 18.93 -6.53 7.67
N MET A 251 18.36 -5.71 6.78
CA MET A 251 19.08 -4.70 6.04
C MET A 251 18.30 -3.40 5.90
N ILE A 252 18.95 -2.27 6.17
CA ILE A 252 18.39 -0.93 5.97
C ILE A 252 19.13 -0.27 4.81
N ILE A 253 18.42 -0.03 3.72
CA ILE A 253 18.96 0.59 2.51
C ILE A 253 18.69 2.09 2.56
N LYS A 254 19.78 2.87 2.59
CA LYS A 254 19.73 4.33 2.59
C LYS A 254 20.00 4.94 1.21
N GLU A 255 20.45 4.13 0.26
CA GLU A 255 20.72 4.55 -1.10
C GLU A 255 19.46 4.61 -1.93
N SER A 256 19.22 5.73 -2.61
CA SER A 256 18.15 5.88 -3.58
C SER A 256 18.73 5.85 -5.00
N PRO A 257 18.35 4.88 -5.82
CA PRO A 257 18.82 4.80 -7.20
C PRO A 257 18.18 5.84 -8.13
N VAL A 258 17.31 6.70 -7.60
CA VAL A 258 16.70 7.84 -8.30
C VAL A 258 16.83 9.07 -7.42
N ALA A 259 17.35 10.17 -7.96
CA ALA A 259 17.48 11.43 -7.22
C ALA A 259 16.09 12.07 -7.02
N GLN A 260 15.87 12.68 -5.86
CA GLN A 260 14.63 13.37 -5.53
C GLN A 260 14.92 14.86 -5.28
N ASN A 261 14.34 15.71 -6.11
CA ASN A 261 14.36 17.16 -5.93
C ASN A 261 13.13 17.56 -5.12
N ARG A 262 13.31 18.39 -4.10
CA ARG A 262 12.25 18.76 -3.16
C ARG A 262 12.01 20.26 -3.21
N PHE A 263 10.75 20.64 -3.42
CA PHE A 263 10.33 22.02 -3.55
C PHE A 263 9.15 22.32 -2.66
N PHE A 264 9.07 23.54 -2.17
CA PHE A 264 7.87 24.09 -1.53
C PHE A 264 7.48 25.39 -2.23
N ILE A 265 6.26 25.47 -2.71
CA ILE A 265 5.71 26.65 -3.38
C ILE A 265 4.59 27.19 -2.51
N ASP A 266 4.77 28.38 -1.98
CA ASP A 266 3.85 29.05 -1.09
C ASP A 266 3.19 30.24 -1.80
N TYR A 267 1.97 30.06 -2.26
CA TYR A 267 1.18 31.13 -2.86
C TYR A 267 0.54 32.08 -1.84
N VAL A 268 0.56 31.76 -0.55
CA VAL A 268 0.08 32.63 0.51
C VAL A 268 1.13 33.70 0.81
N GLU A 269 2.41 33.29 0.89
CA GLU A 269 3.54 34.19 1.14
C GLU A 269 4.23 34.67 -0.16
N GLY A 270 3.88 34.12 -1.32
CA GLY A 270 4.49 34.47 -2.60
C GLY A 270 5.93 33.98 -2.75
N LYS A 271 6.35 32.92 -2.05
CA LYS A 271 7.71 32.42 -2.01
C LYS A 271 7.83 30.97 -2.47
N GLY A 272 8.91 30.66 -3.16
CA GLY A 272 9.34 29.28 -3.48
C GLY A 272 10.63 28.92 -2.77
N ARG A 273 10.74 27.65 -2.35
CA ARG A 273 11.94 27.09 -1.72
C ARG A 273 12.35 25.78 -2.39
N MET A 274 13.63 25.58 -2.60
CA MET A 274 14.22 24.29 -2.96
C MET A 274 15.06 23.80 -1.77
N PHE A 275 14.77 22.58 -1.32
CA PHE A 275 15.51 21.96 -0.21
C PHE A 275 16.77 21.28 -0.76
N THR A 276 17.93 21.69 -0.26
CA THR A 276 19.21 21.08 -0.62
C THR A 276 19.59 19.95 0.35
N GLU A 277 20.61 19.18 0.00
CA GLU A 277 21.17 18.16 0.89
C GLU A 277 22.15 18.74 1.93
N THR A 278 22.57 19.99 1.73
CA THR A 278 23.48 20.71 2.66
C THR A 278 22.77 21.34 3.83
N GLY A 279 21.41 21.37 3.80
CA GLY A 279 20.58 21.98 4.84
C GLY A 279 20.26 23.46 4.61
N GLU A 280 20.91 24.11 3.62
CA GLU A 280 20.57 25.47 3.20
C GLU A 280 19.48 25.43 2.14
N ASP A 281 18.37 26.14 2.38
CA ASP A 281 17.27 26.23 1.42
C ASP A 281 17.59 27.34 0.39
N ILE A 282 17.41 27.04 -0.90
CA ILE A 282 17.45 28.06 -1.95
C ILE A 282 16.06 28.70 -2.01
N ILE A 283 15.97 29.97 -1.66
CA ILE A 283 14.70 30.71 -1.67
C ILE A 283 14.57 31.46 -3.00
N PHE A 284 13.48 31.18 -3.71
CA PHE A 284 13.06 31.95 -4.88
C PHE A 284 12.11 33.04 -4.39
N GLN A 285 12.51 34.30 -4.54
CA GLN A 285 11.64 35.43 -4.27
C GLN A 285 10.80 35.71 -5.52
N ASP A 286 9.53 36.04 -5.30
CA ASP A 286 8.58 36.47 -6.32
C ASP A 286 8.03 35.36 -7.24
N LEU A 287 6.96 34.71 -6.76
CA LEU A 287 6.13 33.82 -7.59
C LEU A 287 5.17 34.60 -8.52
N GLY A 288 5.25 35.92 -8.53
CA GLY A 288 4.34 36.82 -9.22
C GLY A 288 2.99 37.02 -8.49
N LYS A 289 2.19 37.97 -8.99
CA LYS A 289 0.84 38.20 -8.44
C LYS A 289 -0.04 36.96 -8.65
N LYS A 290 -0.90 36.67 -7.69
CA LYS A 290 -1.96 35.64 -7.84
C LYS A 290 -2.89 36.05 -9.01
N GLU A 291 -2.61 35.52 -10.16
CA GLU A 291 -3.49 35.64 -11.31
C GLU A 291 -4.59 34.56 -11.26
N GLN A 292 -5.65 34.80 -12.01
CA GLN A 292 -6.66 33.76 -12.20
C GLN A 292 -5.99 32.47 -12.75
N ASP A 293 -6.31 31.29 -12.20
CA ASP A 293 -5.75 29.98 -12.58
C ASP A 293 -4.23 29.82 -12.33
N TYR A 294 -3.67 30.43 -11.28
CA TYR A 294 -2.25 30.27 -10.95
C TYR A 294 -1.81 28.83 -10.66
N VAL A 295 -2.69 27.99 -10.10
CA VAL A 295 -2.44 26.56 -9.86
C VAL A 295 -2.36 25.80 -11.20
N GLY A 296 -3.29 26.06 -12.12
CA GLY A 296 -3.27 25.46 -13.45
C GLY A 296 -2.03 25.87 -14.26
N LYS A 297 -1.62 27.15 -14.15
CA LYS A 297 -0.36 27.64 -14.79
C LYS A 297 0.86 26.91 -14.23
N LEU A 298 0.93 26.70 -12.89
CA LEU A 298 2.02 25.94 -12.25
C LEU A 298 2.08 24.52 -12.80
N LEU A 299 0.96 23.81 -12.78
CA LEU A 299 0.89 22.44 -13.24
C LEU A 299 1.29 22.32 -14.72
N ARG A 300 0.79 23.20 -15.58
CA ARG A 300 1.14 23.22 -17.03
C ARG A 300 2.61 23.54 -17.27
N LYS A 301 3.18 24.51 -16.52
CA LYS A 301 4.58 24.92 -16.69
C LYS A 301 5.57 23.82 -16.26
N LEU A 302 5.35 23.22 -15.10
CA LEU A 302 6.25 22.19 -14.56
C LEU A 302 5.93 20.79 -15.04
N GLY A 303 4.69 20.53 -15.43
CA GLY A 303 4.22 19.20 -15.81
C GLY A 303 4.26 18.92 -17.32
N LYS A 304 4.66 19.87 -18.15
CA LYS A 304 4.69 19.73 -19.61
C LYS A 304 5.54 18.52 -20.04
N ASN A 305 4.98 17.66 -20.88
CA ASN A 305 5.63 16.45 -21.41
C ASN A 305 6.04 15.41 -20.36
N CYS A 306 5.52 15.53 -19.13
CA CYS A 306 5.83 14.64 -18.01
C CYS A 306 4.57 13.94 -17.51
N LYS A 307 4.77 12.81 -16.82
CA LYS A 307 3.72 12.23 -15.98
C LYS A 307 3.67 12.95 -14.66
N ASN A 308 2.46 13.36 -14.27
CA ASN A 308 2.24 14.19 -13.10
C ASN A 308 1.17 13.56 -12.19
N ILE A 309 1.51 13.40 -10.91
CA ILE A 309 0.55 13.03 -9.87
C ILE A 309 0.27 14.28 -9.03
N VAL A 310 -1.01 14.54 -8.78
CA VAL A 310 -1.45 15.64 -7.92
C VAL A 310 -2.21 15.05 -6.74
N TYR A 311 -1.59 15.07 -5.58
CA TYR A 311 -2.18 14.57 -4.35
C TYR A 311 -3.11 15.59 -3.72
N CYS A 312 -4.38 15.18 -3.50
CA CYS A 312 -5.40 15.91 -2.79
C CYS A 312 -5.93 15.06 -1.62
N ASN A 313 -6.28 15.68 -0.49
CA ASN A 313 -6.68 14.93 0.70
C ASN A 313 -8.08 14.32 0.60
N THR A 314 -9.01 15.01 -0.07
CA THR A 314 -10.43 14.60 -0.15
C THR A 314 -10.85 14.26 -1.57
N VAL A 315 -11.88 13.43 -1.70
CA VAL A 315 -12.48 13.12 -3.02
C VAL A 315 -13.04 14.38 -3.68
N ALA A 316 -13.67 15.25 -2.91
CA ALA A 316 -14.23 16.51 -3.41
C ALA A 316 -13.14 17.41 -4.00
N ASP A 317 -12.03 17.64 -3.26
CA ASP A 317 -10.89 18.40 -3.77
C ASP A 317 -10.27 17.75 -5.02
N THR A 318 -10.15 16.43 -5.03
CA THR A 318 -9.60 15.68 -6.17
C THR A 318 -10.39 15.92 -7.45
N ILE A 319 -11.71 15.85 -7.37
CA ILE A 319 -12.61 16.10 -8.50
C ILE A 319 -12.58 17.57 -8.91
N ASP A 320 -12.71 18.49 -7.95
CA ASP A 320 -12.76 19.93 -8.20
C ASP A 320 -11.49 20.44 -8.88
N PHE A 321 -10.32 20.09 -8.35
CA PHE A 321 -9.04 20.48 -8.98
C PHE A 321 -8.86 19.85 -10.36
N ALA A 322 -9.22 18.59 -10.55
CA ALA A 322 -9.12 17.94 -11.86
C ALA A 322 -10.01 18.61 -12.91
N LEU A 323 -11.27 18.91 -12.57
CA LEU A 323 -12.23 19.59 -13.43
C LEU A 323 -11.79 21.03 -13.78
N LYS A 324 -11.33 21.80 -12.78
CA LYS A 324 -10.82 23.16 -12.99
C LYS A 324 -9.59 23.17 -13.89
N PHE A 325 -8.66 22.25 -13.65
CA PHE A 325 -7.44 22.13 -14.44
C PHE A 325 -7.71 21.70 -15.87
N SER A 326 -8.59 20.73 -16.09
CA SER A 326 -8.92 20.22 -17.41
C SER A 326 -9.55 21.27 -18.33
N LYS A 327 -10.32 22.25 -17.80
CA LYS A 327 -10.89 23.34 -18.58
C LYS A 327 -9.85 24.17 -19.33
N GLY A 328 -8.63 24.27 -18.81
CA GLY A 328 -7.52 25.01 -19.42
C GLY A 328 -6.67 24.21 -20.41
N LEU A 329 -7.06 22.98 -20.78
CA LEU A 329 -6.32 22.11 -21.68
C LEU A 329 -7.08 21.84 -22.99
N PRO A 330 -6.34 21.62 -24.11
CA PRO A 330 -6.94 21.21 -25.36
C PRO A 330 -7.49 19.79 -25.27
N GLU A 331 -8.41 19.44 -26.18
CA GLU A 331 -8.88 18.06 -26.32
C GLU A 331 -7.81 17.18 -26.94
N GLN A 332 -7.79 15.93 -26.47
CA GLN A 332 -6.93 14.87 -26.99
C GLN A 332 -7.80 13.83 -27.72
N ASN A 333 -7.38 13.44 -28.89
CA ASN A 333 -8.02 12.38 -29.66
C ASN A 333 -7.17 11.11 -29.56
N ASP A 334 -7.57 10.17 -28.71
CA ASP A 334 -6.90 8.87 -28.53
C ASP A 334 -7.97 7.78 -28.36
N ALA A 335 -7.98 6.82 -29.25
CA ALA A 335 -8.96 5.72 -29.26
C ALA A 335 -8.99 4.92 -27.93
N ARG A 336 -7.89 4.91 -27.17
CA ARG A 336 -7.83 4.26 -25.84
C ARG A 336 -8.60 5.06 -24.80
N ILE A 337 -8.58 6.39 -24.89
CA ILE A 337 -9.41 7.27 -24.05
C ILE A 337 -10.88 7.06 -24.41
N ASP A 338 -11.22 7.04 -25.69
CA ASP A 338 -12.60 6.81 -26.16
C ASP A 338 -13.14 5.47 -25.63
N SER A 339 -12.33 4.41 -25.71
CA SER A 339 -12.68 3.10 -25.15
C SER A 339 -12.94 3.14 -23.64
N LEU A 340 -12.18 3.94 -22.87
CA LEU A 340 -12.43 4.13 -21.45
C LEU A 340 -13.71 4.95 -21.19
N ILE A 341 -13.96 5.98 -22.00
CA ILE A 341 -15.17 6.81 -21.91
C ILE A 341 -16.42 5.95 -22.14
N GLU A 342 -16.43 5.11 -23.18
CA GLU A 342 -17.54 4.18 -23.43
C GLU A 342 -17.74 3.18 -22.29
N LEU A 343 -16.65 2.68 -21.72
CA LEU A 343 -16.72 1.85 -20.52
C LEU A 343 -17.35 2.59 -19.33
N ILE A 344 -17.00 3.85 -19.10
CA ILE A 344 -17.58 4.67 -18.02
C ILE A 344 -19.07 4.91 -18.25
N LYS A 345 -19.47 5.29 -19.47
CA LYS A 345 -20.87 5.51 -19.83
C LYS A 345 -21.71 4.26 -19.60
N SER A 346 -21.20 3.10 -20.01
CA SER A 346 -21.92 1.83 -19.89
C SER A 346 -21.92 1.27 -18.46
N TYR A 347 -20.91 1.58 -17.65
CA TYR A 347 -20.71 0.96 -16.34
C TYR A 347 -21.13 1.83 -15.15
N ILE A 348 -21.01 3.18 -15.29
CA ILE A 348 -21.40 4.15 -14.25
C ILE A 348 -22.56 5.00 -14.73
N HIS A 349 -22.29 6.04 -15.54
CA HIS A 349 -23.28 6.99 -16.04
C HIS A 349 -22.73 7.77 -17.24
N LYS A 350 -23.60 8.14 -18.19
CA LYS A 350 -23.22 8.88 -19.40
C LYS A 350 -22.67 10.28 -19.12
N ASP A 351 -23.09 10.94 -18.04
CA ASP A 351 -22.69 12.30 -17.64
C ASP A 351 -21.71 12.28 -16.45
N TYR A 352 -20.93 11.21 -16.28
CA TYR A 352 -19.96 11.14 -15.20
C TYR A 352 -18.77 12.07 -15.47
N PHE A 353 -18.49 13.00 -14.56
CA PHE A 353 -17.51 14.11 -14.78
C PHE A 353 -16.07 13.67 -15.09
N LEU A 354 -15.73 12.43 -14.88
CA LEU A 354 -14.44 11.90 -15.29
C LEU A 354 -14.26 11.93 -16.81
N ILE A 355 -15.38 11.84 -17.56
CA ILE A 355 -15.38 11.88 -19.02
C ILE A 355 -14.80 13.19 -19.54
N ASP A 356 -15.18 14.33 -18.93
CA ASP A 356 -14.69 15.67 -19.33
C ASP A 356 -13.19 15.84 -19.06
N CYS A 357 -12.70 15.25 -17.96
CA CYS A 357 -11.28 15.23 -17.66
C CYS A 357 -10.50 14.38 -18.66
N LEU A 358 -10.98 13.16 -18.95
CA LEU A 358 -10.30 12.21 -19.83
C LEU A 358 -10.10 12.75 -21.23
N LYS A 359 -11.08 13.46 -21.79
CA LYS A 359 -10.97 14.14 -23.10
C LYS A 359 -9.81 15.13 -23.17
N LYS A 360 -9.26 15.54 -22.03
CA LYS A 360 -8.16 16.49 -21.89
C LYS A 360 -6.85 15.85 -21.40
N GLY A 361 -6.76 14.51 -21.36
CA GLY A 361 -5.61 13.78 -20.84
C GLY A 361 -5.42 13.90 -19.33
N VAL A 362 -6.50 14.20 -18.60
CA VAL A 362 -6.54 14.32 -17.14
C VAL A 362 -7.42 13.22 -16.57
N ALA A 363 -7.00 12.61 -15.47
CA ALA A 363 -7.83 11.69 -14.71
C ALA A 363 -7.83 12.02 -13.23
N PHE A 364 -8.86 11.55 -12.53
CA PHE A 364 -8.84 11.48 -11.08
C PHE A 364 -8.98 10.04 -10.59
N HIS A 365 -8.38 9.75 -9.44
CA HIS A 365 -8.27 8.41 -8.89
C HIS A 365 -8.51 8.40 -7.38
N PHE A 366 -9.49 7.62 -6.93
CA PHE A 366 -9.80 7.41 -5.53
C PHE A 366 -10.48 6.05 -5.29
N GLY A 367 -10.47 5.55 -4.05
CA GLY A 367 -10.85 4.17 -3.70
C GLY A 367 -12.28 3.77 -4.04
N ARG A 368 -13.21 4.74 -4.11
CA ARG A 368 -14.63 4.47 -4.43
C ARG A 368 -14.91 4.30 -5.92
N LEU A 369 -13.96 4.63 -6.79
CA LEU A 369 -14.11 4.31 -8.21
C LEU A 369 -14.14 2.79 -8.42
N PRO A 370 -14.99 2.26 -9.31
CA PRO A 370 -14.99 0.84 -9.65
C PRO A 370 -13.60 0.36 -10.08
N GLN A 371 -13.21 -0.82 -9.59
CA GLN A 371 -11.86 -1.35 -9.80
C GLN A 371 -11.47 -1.43 -11.27
N ARG A 372 -12.37 -1.89 -12.13
CA ARG A 372 -12.13 -1.99 -13.58
C ARG A 372 -11.79 -0.65 -14.23
N ILE A 373 -12.40 0.43 -13.76
CA ILE A 373 -12.13 1.80 -14.25
C ILE A 373 -10.79 2.28 -13.72
N ARG A 374 -10.49 2.06 -12.43
CA ARG A 374 -9.20 2.40 -11.83
C ARG A 374 -8.04 1.74 -12.57
N GLU A 375 -8.10 0.43 -12.79
CA GLU A 375 -7.07 -0.33 -13.52
C GLU A 375 -6.87 0.20 -14.93
N ARG A 376 -7.94 0.64 -15.59
CA ARG A 376 -7.83 1.21 -16.94
C ARG A 376 -7.17 2.58 -16.93
N ILE A 377 -7.52 3.45 -15.96
CA ILE A 377 -6.86 4.75 -15.76
C ILE A 377 -5.37 4.56 -15.48
N GLU A 378 -5.03 3.66 -14.57
CA GLU A 378 -3.65 3.34 -14.18
C GLU A 378 -2.82 2.91 -15.39
N ARG A 379 -3.38 2.03 -16.22
CA ARG A 379 -2.74 1.57 -17.45
C ARG A 379 -2.51 2.71 -18.45
N LEU A 380 -3.52 3.55 -18.70
CA LEU A 380 -3.39 4.69 -19.61
C LEU A 380 -2.37 5.73 -19.10
N PHE A 381 -2.27 5.89 -17.77
CA PHE A 381 -1.24 6.72 -17.16
C PHE A 381 0.16 6.09 -17.33
N GLU A 382 0.30 4.77 -17.18
CA GLU A 382 1.58 4.08 -17.46
C GLU A 382 2.01 4.23 -18.92
N GLU A 383 1.08 4.14 -19.85
CA GLU A 383 1.28 4.28 -21.29
C GLU A 383 1.49 5.74 -21.75
N LYS A 384 1.48 6.73 -20.85
CA LYS A 384 1.58 8.18 -21.15
C LYS A 384 0.47 8.70 -22.07
N VAL A 385 -0.73 8.14 -21.97
CA VAL A 385 -1.95 8.64 -22.62
C VAL A 385 -2.63 9.66 -21.73
N ILE A 386 -2.53 9.47 -20.40
CA ILE A 386 -2.95 10.41 -19.39
C ILE A 386 -1.69 11.03 -18.79
N ASP A 387 -1.57 12.35 -18.84
CA ASP A 387 -0.41 13.09 -18.34
C ASP A 387 -0.57 13.54 -16.88
N TYR A 388 -1.81 13.76 -16.43
CA TYR A 388 -2.11 14.26 -15.09
C TYR A 388 -3.11 13.36 -14.39
N MET A 389 -2.72 12.87 -13.19
CA MET A 389 -3.58 12.10 -12.32
C MET A 389 -3.77 12.80 -10.98
N PHE A 390 -4.98 13.27 -10.71
CA PHE A 390 -5.37 13.80 -9.40
C PHE A 390 -5.82 12.65 -8.50
N CYS A 391 -5.33 12.57 -7.26
CA CYS A 391 -5.60 11.41 -6.42
C CYS A 391 -5.71 11.72 -4.94
N THR A 392 -6.34 10.79 -4.22
CA THR A 392 -6.34 10.71 -2.75
C THR A 392 -5.28 9.72 -2.26
N SER A 393 -5.25 9.43 -0.95
CA SER A 393 -4.34 8.46 -0.32
C SER A 393 -4.43 7.03 -0.88
N THR A 394 -5.42 6.71 -1.68
CA THR A 394 -5.50 5.39 -2.34
C THR A 394 -4.33 5.09 -3.26
N LEU A 395 -3.68 6.13 -3.78
CA LEU A 395 -2.44 5.96 -4.53
C LEU A 395 -1.26 5.55 -3.63
N LEU A 396 -1.30 5.89 -2.33
CA LEU A 396 -0.30 5.46 -1.36
C LEU A 396 -0.35 3.95 -1.09
N GLU A 397 -1.52 3.36 -1.19
CA GLU A 397 -1.81 2.05 -0.60
C GLU A 397 -1.92 0.90 -1.61
N GLY A 398 -1.88 1.14 -2.89
CA GLY A 398 -2.27 0.04 -3.76
C GLY A 398 -1.79 0.04 -5.19
N VAL A 399 -1.08 1.05 -5.63
CA VAL A 399 -0.70 1.15 -7.03
C VAL A 399 0.74 1.62 -7.16
N ASN A 400 1.56 0.89 -7.89
CA ASN A 400 2.94 1.29 -8.18
C ASN A 400 2.98 2.14 -9.46
N LEU A 401 2.51 3.38 -9.35
CA LEU A 401 2.53 4.34 -10.47
C LEU A 401 3.56 5.45 -10.21
N PRO A 402 4.74 5.37 -10.81
CA PRO A 402 5.72 6.44 -10.73
C PRO A 402 5.40 7.57 -11.70
N ALA A 403 5.75 8.79 -11.28
CA ALA A 403 5.62 10.00 -12.08
C ALA A 403 6.90 10.84 -11.99
N LYS A 404 7.19 11.66 -13.00
CA LYS A 404 8.30 12.63 -12.93
C LYS A 404 8.06 13.66 -11.83
N ASN A 405 6.82 14.17 -11.74
CA ASN A 405 6.44 15.20 -10.78
C ASN A 405 5.32 14.70 -9.85
N ILE A 406 5.48 14.96 -8.57
CA ILE A 406 4.43 14.76 -7.56
C ILE A 406 4.13 16.10 -6.91
N PHE A 407 2.96 16.62 -7.19
CA PHE A 407 2.44 17.84 -6.56
C PHE A 407 1.63 17.43 -5.32
N ILE A 408 1.96 18.01 -4.17
CA ILE A 408 1.31 17.68 -2.89
C ILE A 408 0.59 18.91 -2.36
N PHE A 409 -0.74 18.96 -2.57
CA PHE A 409 -1.59 20.08 -2.18
C PHE A 409 -2.06 20.00 -0.74
N SER A 410 -1.90 18.87 -0.09
CA SER A 410 -2.28 18.65 1.30
C SER A 410 -1.22 17.84 2.04
N ASN A 411 -0.96 18.20 3.29
CA ASN A 411 -0.05 17.49 4.18
C ASN A 411 -0.78 16.54 5.15
N ALA A 412 -1.93 16.01 4.74
CA ALA A 412 -2.76 15.17 5.60
C ALA A 412 -3.41 14.00 4.85
N ILE A 413 -3.77 12.96 5.59
CA ILE A 413 -4.66 11.87 5.18
C ILE A 413 -5.92 11.96 6.04
N GLY A 414 -7.05 12.25 5.42
CA GLY A 414 -8.29 12.54 6.14
C GLY A 414 -8.11 13.73 7.08
N ASN A 415 -8.28 13.52 8.38
CA ASN A 415 -8.14 14.57 9.40
C ASN A 415 -6.77 14.58 10.09
N SER A 416 -5.88 13.65 9.78
CA SER A 416 -4.57 13.51 10.41
C SER A 416 -3.46 14.01 9.50
N LYS A 417 -2.51 14.78 10.04
CA LYS A 417 -1.28 15.15 9.32
C LYS A 417 -0.53 13.88 8.90
N PHE A 418 0.24 13.94 7.80
CA PHE A 418 1.11 12.85 7.37
C PHE A 418 2.03 12.40 8.50
N SER A 419 2.21 11.07 8.62
CA SER A 419 3.41 10.53 9.25
C SER A 419 4.60 10.65 8.27
N ASP A 420 5.82 10.57 8.79
CA ASP A 420 7.03 10.56 7.94
C ASP A 420 6.99 9.41 6.93
N VAL A 421 6.50 8.24 7.35
CA VAL A 421 6.35 7.07 6.49
C VAL A 421 5.37 7.33 5.35
N ASP A 422 4.20 7.93 5.65
CA ASP A 422 3.19 8.24 4.63
C ASP A 422 3.71 9.26 3.61
N PHE A 423 4.36 10.32 4.10
CA PHE A 423 4.94 11.35 3.23
C PHE A 423 6.00 10.75 2.29
N TRP A 424 6.97 9.99 2.85
CA TRP A 424 8.04 9.42 2.06
C TRP A 424 7.58 8.27 1.17
N ASN A 425 6.49 7.59 1.49
CA ASN A 425 5.87 6.61 0.61
C ASN A 425 5.23 7.29 -0.62
N LEU A 426 4.56 8.44 -0.43
CA LEU A 426 4.05 9.26 -1.54
C LEU A 426 5.21 9.87 -2.35
N ALA A 427 6.12 10.54 -1.68
CA ALA A 427 7.28 11.21 -2.29
C ALA A 427 8.18 10.22 -3.07
N GLY A 428 8.27 9.00 -2.60
CA GLY A 428 9.05 7.95 -3.24
C GLY A 428 8.52 7.47 -4.59
N ARG A 429 7.34 7.90 -4.99
CA ARG A 429 6.80 7.68 -6.35
C ARG A 429 7.34 8.69 -7.36
N ALA A 430 8.09 9.71 -6.90
CA ALA A 430 8.77 10.67 -7.76
C ALA A 430 10.01 10.03 -8.42
N GLY A 431 9.95 9.87 -9.72
CA GLY A 431 10.99 9.23 -10.53
C GLY A 431 10.92 7.70 -10.54
N ARG A 432 11.36 7.10 -11.63
CA ARG A 432 11.42 5.64 -11.84
C ARG A 432 12.80 5.21 -12.29
N LEU A 433 13.40 4.28 -11.56
CA LEU A 433 14.61 3.58 -12.00
C LEU A 433 14.38 3.00 -13.41
N SER A 434 15.35 3.11 -14.29
CA SER A 434 15.31 2.74 -15.72
C SER A 434 14.54 3.66 -16.67
N LYS A 435 13.89 4.72 -16.18
CA LYS A 435 13.20 5.71 -17.06
C LYS A 435 13.62 7.14 -16.81
N GLU A 436 14.02 7.48 -15.58
CA GLU A 436 14.32 8.83 -15.16
C GLU A 436 15.46 8.83 -14.14
N LEU A 437 16.40 9.78 -14.27
CA LEU A 437 17.50 9.95 -13.30
C LEU A 437 17.01 10.67 -12.04
N SER A 438 15.98 11.50 -12.14
CA SER A 438 15.41 12.25 -11.02
C SER A 438 13.90 12.34 -11.07
N GLY A 439 13.30 12.55 -9.89
CA GLY A 439 11.90 12.93 -9.73
C GLY A 439 11.76 14.19 -8.87
N ASN A 440 10.65 14.90 -9.05
CA ASN A 440 10.37 16.15 -8.35
C ASN A 440 9.22 15.98 -7.36
N ILE A 441 9.45 16.39 -6.13
CA ILE A 441 8.46 16.45 -5.04
C ILE A 441 8.15 17.93 -4.83
N ILE A 442 6.93 18.34 -5.12
CA ILE A 442 6.53 19.74 -5.13
C ILE A 442 5.36 19.92 -4.16
N CYS A 443 5.68 20.36 -2.95
CA CYS A 443 4.67 20.70 -1.96
C CYS A 443 4.11 22.09 -2.29
N VAL A 444 2.79 22.26 -2.31
CA VAL A 444 2.16 23.51 -2.74
C VAL A 444 1.13 23.98 -1.70
N ARG A 445 1.38 25.15 -1.11
CA ARG A 445 0.42 25.87 -0.27
C ARG A 445 -0.37 26.84 -1.14
N ILE A 446 -1.64 26.48 -1.38
CA ILE A 446 -2.54 27.24 -2.25
C ILE A 446 -3.29 28.33 -1.45
N GLU A 447 -3.72 27.98 -0.23
CA GLU A 447 -4.53 28.80 0.65
C GLU A 447 -4.17 28.52 2.11
N ASP A 448 -4.52 29.48 3.00
CA ASP A 448 -4.32 29.30 4.44
C ASP A 448 -5.52 28.54 5.03
N LYS A 449 -5.46 27.22 4.96
CA LYS A 449 -6.50 26.30 5.40
C LYS A 449 -5.91 25.10 6.08
N LYS A 450 -6.55 24.61 7.13
CA LYS A 450 -6.15 23.43 7.87
C LYS A 450 -5.85 22.24 6.94
N ASN A 451 -4.75 21.55 7.18
CA ASN A 451 -4.27 20.41 6.39
C ASN A 451 -3.81 20.76 4.96
N ARG A 452 -3.51 22.03 4.68
CA ARG A 452 -2.95 22.51 3.40
C ARG A 452 -1.65 23.29 3.62
N TRP A 453 -0.71 22.67 4.34
CA TRP A 453 0.56 23.29 4.71
C TRP A 453 0.36 24.59 5.52
N ASP A 454 -0.67 24.58 6.39
CA ASP A 454 -1.10 25.72 7.19
C ASP A 454 -0.08 26.20 8.22
N ASN A 455 0.87 25.35 8.61
CA ASN A 455 2.01 25.71 9.45
C ASN A 455 3.33 25.32 8.78
N PRO A 456 3.84 26.10 7.78
CA PRO A 456 5.01 25.73 7.00
C PRO A 456 6.26 25.46 7.84
N ASN A 457 6.47 26.19 8.93
CA ASN A 457 7.65 26.02 9.78
C ASN A 457 7.73 24.61 10.38
N LYS A 458 6.61 24.06 10.80
CA LYS A 458 6.51 22.71 11.36
C LYS A 458 6.27 21.66 10.28
N ASP A 459 5.35 21.94 9.37
CA ASP A 459 4.90 20.97 8.35
C ASP A 459 6.00 20.61 7.35
N LEU A 460 6.98 21.50 7.14
CA LEU A 460 8.10 21.26 6.22
C LEU A 460 9.26 20.48 6.85
N GLU A 461 9.23 20.20 8.14
CA GLU A 461 10.28 19.39 8.78
C GLU A 461 10.39 18.00 8.13
N VAL A 462 9.26 17.36 7.82
CA VAL A 462 9.23 16.06 7.12
C VAL A 462 9.83 16.14 5.72
N VAL A 463 9.67 17.25 5.03
CA VAL A 463 10.23 17.48 3.68
C VAL A 463 11.72 17.78 3.74
N ARG A 464 12.15 18.56 4.74
CA ARG A 464 13.55 18.96 4.95
C ARG A 464 14.37 17.81 5.48
N ASN A 465 13.89 17.13 6.50
CA ASN A 465 14.57 16.07 7.20
C ASN A 465 14.17 14.71 6.62
N LYS A 466 15.07 14.03 5.92
CA LYS A 466 14.88 12.64 5.47
C LYS A 466 14.94 11.63 6.62
N LYS A 467 14.95 12.09 7.87
CA LYS A 467 15.09 11.23 9.05
C LYS A 467 13.72 10.76 9.49
N ILE A 468 13.41 9.52 9.21
CA ILE A 468 12.20 8.85 9.69
C ILE A 468 12.48 8.33 11.10
N GLU A 469 11.54 8.57 12.03
CA GLU A 469 11.64 8.04 13.37
C GLU A 469 11.46 6.52 13.41
N ALA A 470 12.11 5.87 14.40
CA ALA A 470 11.95 4.44 14.61
C ALA A 470 10.51 4.10 14.99
N VAL A 471 9.96 3.09 14.34
CA VAL A 471 8.57 2.64 14.57
C VAL A 471 8.51 1.82 15.85
N LYS A 472 7.44 2.01 16.62
CA LYS A 472 7.23 1.34 17.91
C LYS A 472 5.90 0.57 17.88
N PRO A 473 5.90 -0.73 17.55
CA PRO A 473 4.66 -1.52 17.49
C PRO A 473 3.90 -1.54 18.80
N LEU A 474 2.59 -1.40 18.77
CA LEU A 474 1.71 -1.45 19.93
C LEU A 474 1.89 -2.76 20.73
N VAL A 475 2.03 -3.87 20.03
CA VAL A 475 2.21 -5.20 20.62
C VAL A 475 3.47 -5.31 21.47
N ILE A 476 4.58 -4.65 21.07
CA ILE A 476 5.85 -4.70 21.82
C ILE A 476 5.85 -3.65 22.93
N ASN A 477 5.45 -2.42 22.63
CA ASN A 477 5.63 -1.28 23.53
C ASN A 477 4.45 -1.02 24.47
N GLY A 478 3.24 -1.46 24.11
CA GLY A 478 2.04 -1.28 24.94
C GLY A 478 1.68 0.17 25.21
N GLN A 479 1.98 1.09 24.28
CA GLN A 479 1.71 2.53 24.42
C GLN A 479 0.22 2.82 24.53
N LYS A 480 -0.15 4.00 25.06
CA LYS A 480 -1.52 4.52 25.10
C LYS A 480 -2.51 3.58 25.81
N ASN A 481 -2.09 2.94 26.88
CA ASN A 481 -2.90 1.96 27.61
C ASN A 481 -3.41 0.80 26.76
N PHE A 482 -2.65 0.41 25.75
CA PHE A 482 -3.03 -0.60 24.77
C PHE A 482 -3.55 -1.88 25.45
N TYR A 483 -2.77 -2.51 26.32
CA TYR A 483 -3.14 -3.76 26.98
C TYR A 483 -4.32 -3.62 27.96
N THR A 484 -4.45 -2.46 28.61
CA THR A 484 -5.62 -2.16 29.45
C THR A 484 -6.89 -2.06 28.61
N ASN A 485 -6.79 -1.45 27.44
CA ASN A 485 -7.93 -1.37 26.51
C ASN A 485 -8.30 -2.74 25.92
N LEU A 486 -7.33 -3.66 25.72
CA LEU A 486 -7.64 -5.04 25.34
C LEU A 486 -8.44 -5.75 26.44
N ASP A 487 -8.05 -5.62 27.72
CA ASP A 487 -8.80 -6.18 28.85
C ASP A 487 -10.22 -5.60 28.94
N TYR A 488 -10.37 -4.27 28.73
CA TYR A 488 -11.69 -3.62 28.71
C TYR A 488 -12.56 -4.08 27.54
N SER A 489 -11.98 -4.27 26.36
CA SER A 489 -12.68 -4.85 25.22
C SER A 489 -13.18 -6.27 25.51
N LEU A 490 -12.34 -7.15 26.08
CA LEU A 490 -12.73 -8.51 26.47
C LEU A 490 -13.84 -8.54 27.54
N ARG A 491 -13.85 -7.56 28.45
CA ARG A 491 -14.88 -7.42 29.49
C ARG A 491 -16.12 -6.65 29.04
N ASN A 492 -16.14 -6.15 27.78
CA ASN A 492 -17.15 -5.25 27.26
C ASN A 492 -17.37 -4.01 28.15
N LYS A 493 -16.28 -3.38 28.58
CA LYS A 493 -16.24 -2.15 29.41
C LYS A 493 -15.84 -0.95 28.57
N ASP A 494 -16.15 0.24 29.05
CA ASP A 494 -15.68 1.50 28.45
C ASP A 494 -14.16 1.62 28.49
N PHE A 495 -13.58 2.15 27.41
CA PHE A 495 -12.13 2.33 27.31
C PHE A 495 -11.60 3.43 28.23
N THR A 496 -10.29 3.41 28.49
CA THR A 496 -9.58 4.31 29.41
C THR A 496 -9.77 5.80 29.14
N ARG A 497 -10.18 6.16 27.93
CA ARG A 497 -10.48 7.54 27.54
C ARG A 497 -11.76 7.62 26.71
N ALA A 498 -12.55 8.68 26.90
CA ALA A 498 -13.78 8.89 26.14
C ALA A 498 -13.53 9.31 24.68
N ASN A 499 -12.44 10.05 24.44
CA ASN A 499 -12.08 10.55 23.10
C ASN A 499 -11.18 9.55 22.35
N TYR A 500 -11.75 8.50 21.78
CA TYR A 500 -11.10 7.59 20.84
C TYR A 500 -11.84 7.62 19.49
N SER A 501 -11.11 7.31 18.42
CA SER A 501 -11.69 7.17 17.09
C SER A 501 -12.27 5.78 16.88
N GLN A 502 -13.16 5.61 15.91
CA GLN A 502 -13.67 4.29 15.51
C GLN A 502 -12.54 3.33 15.15
N THR A 503 -11.54 3.80 14.43
CA THR A 503 -10.37 2.98 14.05
C THR A 503 -9.58 2.50 15.27
N GLU A 504 -9.37 3.34 16.29
CA GLU A 504 -8.67 2.91 17.51
C GLU A 504 -9.46 1.83 18.24
N LYS A 505 -10.80 1.99 18.35
CA LYS A 505 -11.68 0.97 18.92
C LYS A 505 -11.55 -0.37 18.17
N GLU A 506 -11.66 -0.34 16.85
CA GLU A 506 -11.54 -1.53 16.00
C GLU A 506 -10.18 -2.23 16.19
N VAL A 507 -9.09 -1.47 16.29
CA VAL A 507 -7.76 -2.03 16.57
C VAL A 507 -7.71 -2.73 17.91
N TRP A 508 -8.23 -2.12 18.98
CA TRP A 508 -8.23 -2.74 20.33
C TRP A 508 -9.13 -3.97 20.37
N ASP A 509 -10.34 -3.90 19.84
CA ASP A 509 -11.28 -5.01 19.80
C ASP A 509 -10.71 -6.21 19.01
N HIS A 510 -10.05 -5.93 17.91
CA HIS A 510 -9.45 -6.97 17.08
C HIS A 510 -8.27 -7.67 17.78
N TYR A 511 -7.33 -6.91 18.35
CA TYR A 511 -6.24 -7.50 19.14
C TYR A 511 -6.75 -8.25 20.36
N ALA A 512 -7.81 -7.78 21.03
CA ALA A 512 -8.44 -8.49 22.14
C ALA A 512 -8.98 -9.85 21.71
N ASN A 513 -9.65 -9.92 20.56
CA ASN A 513 -10.12 -11.18 19.98
C ASN A 513 -8.96 -12.12 19.62
N ILE A 514 -7.84 -11.59 19.12
CA ILE A 514 -6.63 -12.38 18.83
C ILE A 514 -6.05 -12.95 20.13
N VAL A 515 -6.00 -12.19 21.23
CA VAL A 515 -5.57 -12.69 22.55
C VAL A 515 -6.46 -13.86 22.97
N PHE A 516 -7.78 -13.74 22.85
CA PHE A 516 -8.69 -14.84 23.17
C PHE A 516 -8.49 -16.04 22.24
N SER A 517 -8.31 -15.83 20.93
CA SER A 517 -8.01 -16.92 19.99
C SER A 517 -6.71 -17.65 20.35
N HIS A 518 -5.67 -16.94 20.84
CA HIS A 518 -4.43 -17.54 21.34
C HIS A 518 -4.66 -18.37 22.60
N GLN A 519 -5.54 -17.92 23.52
CA GLN A 519 -5.94 -18.73 24.68
C GLN A 519 -6.58 -20.04 24.23
N ALA A 520 -7.58 -19.97 23.34
CA ALA A 520 -8.33 -21.12 22.85
C ALA A 520 -7.45 -22.10 22.03
N SER A 521 -6.45 -21.59 21.31
CA SER A 521 -5.52 -22.41 20.49
C SER A 521 -4.26 -22.83 21.25
N LYS A 522 -4.11 -22.41 22.51
CA LYS A 522 -2.90 -22.61 23.32
C LYS A 522 -1.63 -22.11 22.62
N THR A 523 -1.72 -20.94 22.01
CA THR A 523 -0.63 -20.31 21.26
C THR A 523 0.13 -19.34 22.13
N ASP A 524 1.44 -19.54 22.23
CA ASP A 524 2.35 -18.55 22.80
C ASP A 524 2.63 -17.45 21.76
N SER A 525 2.66 -16.20 22.20
CA SER A 525 3.02 -15.06 21.39
C SER A 525 3.41 -13.87 22.26
N ILE A 526 4.17 -12.92 21.69
CA ILE A 526 4.51 -11.66 22.39
C ILE A 526 3.24 -10.92 22.84
N LEU A 527 2.19 -10.93 22.03
CA LEU A 527 0.92 -10.30 22.35
C LEU A 527 0.30 -10.92 23.62
N MET A 528 0.21 -12.25 23.67
CA MET A 528 -0.34 -13.00 24.80
C MET A 528 0.50 -12.81 26.07
N SER A 529 1.82 -12.98 25.98
CA SER A 529 2.75 -12.83 27.08
C SER A 529 2.70 -11.43 27.70
N ASN A 530 2.68 -10.38 26.85
CA ASN A 530 2.55 -9.00 27.31
C ASN A 530 1.16 -8.68 27.88
N PHE A 531 0.08 -9.25 27.33
CA PHE A 531 -1.27 -9.09 27.88
C PHE A 531 -1.34 -9.66 29.31
N LEU A 532 -0.88 -10.88 29.52
CA LEU A 532 -0.87 -11.53 30.83
C LEU A 532 0.01 -10.79 31.83
N ARG A 533 1.18 -10.31 31.42
CA ARG A 533 2.08 -9.52 32.27
C ARG A 533 1.47 -8.19 32.73
N LYS A 534 0.69 -7.54 31.86
CA LYS A 534 0.12 -6.20 32.13
C LYS A 534 -1.22 -6.24 32.84
N ASN A 535 -1.93 -7.37 32.83
CA ASN A 535 -3.27 -7.52 33.42
C ASN A 535 -3.26 -8.68 34.41
N ALA A 536 -3.21 -8.37 35.72
CA ALA A 536 -3.08 -9.36 36.80
C ALA A 536 -4.18 -10.45 36.76
N ASP A 537 -5.42 -10.07 36.46
CA ASP A 537 -6.55 -10.99 36.35
C ASP A 537 -6.80 -11.50 34.91
N GLY A 538 -5.90 -11.17 33.97
CA GLY A 538 -6.07 -11.52 32.55
C GLY A 538 -6.20 -13.01 32.30
N LYS A 539 -5.43 -13.84 33.01
CA LYS A 539 -5.48 -15.30 32.92
C LYS A 539 -6.86 -15.83 33.34
N LYS A 540 -7.36 -15.40 34.50
CA LYS A 540 -8.66 -15.82 35.03
C LYS A 540 -9.80 -15.40 34.10
N LEU A 541 -9.69 -14.20 33.50
CA LEU A 541 -10.65 -13.71 32.52
C LEU A 541 -10.72 -14.63 31.29
N LEU A 542 -9.57 -14.93 30.71
CA LEU A 542 -9.47 -15.76 29.50
C LEU A 542 -9.93 -17.20 29.76
N GLU A 543 -9.57 -17.80 30.90
CA GLU A 543 -10.04 -19.14 31.30
C GLU A 543 -11.57 -19.19 31.50
N ARG A 544 -12.18 -18.13 32.04
CA ARG A 544 -13.64 -18.02 32.15
C ARG A 544 -14.28 -17.93 30.77
N MET A 545 -13.79 -17.02 29.91
CA MET A 545 -14.30 -16.86 28.56
C MET A 545 -14.16 -18.13 27.72
N GLU A 546 -13.08 -18.91 27.92
CA GLU A 546 -12.88 -20.19 27.23
C GLU A 546 -13.93 -21.22 27.65
N LYS A 547 -14.34 -21.26 28.93
CA LYS A 547 -15.41 -22.14 29.41
C LYS A 547 -16.80 -21.76 28.89
N GLU A 548 -17.02 -20.46 28.69
CA GLU A 548 -18.29 -19.91 28.18
C GLU A 548 -18.35 -19.92 26.65
N ASN A 549 -17.27 -20.25 25.97
CA ASN A 549 -17.16 -20.20 24.51
C ASN A 549 -17.73 -21.47 23.86
N HIS A 550 -18.63 -21.28 22.91
CA HIS A 550 -19.23 -22.35 22.10
C HIS A 550 -18.75 -22.33 20.64
N ILE A 551 -17.93 -21.34 20.28
CA ILE A 551 -17.45 -21.14 18.90
C ILE A 551 -16.27 -22.07 18.61
N PRO A 552 -16.30 -22.84 17.50
CA PRO A 552 -15.16 -23.61 17.05
C PRO A 552 -13.93 -22.71 16.75
N LEU A 553 -12.74 -23.22 17.06
CA LEU A 553 -11.48 -22.48 16.94
C LEU A 553 -11.27 -21.91 15.52
N TYR A 554 -11.61 -22.67 14.47
CA TYR A 554 -11.43 -22.20 13.09
C TYR A 554 -12.29 -20.97 12.76
N ILE A 555 -13.45 -20.80 13.38
CA ILE A 555 -14.31 -19.60 13.24
C ILE A 555 -13.67 -18.42 13.98
N LEU A 556 -13.21 -18.63 15.22
CA LEU A 556 -12.51 -17.60 15.99
C LEU A 556 -11.30 -17.06 15.23
N GLU A 557 -10.52 -17.93 14.62
CA GLU A 557 -9.36 -17.56 13.82
C GLU A 557 -9.73 -16.81 12.53
N GLN A 558 -10.80 -17.22 11.85
CA GLN A 558 -11.26 -16.55 10.61
C GLN A 558 -11.97 -15.22 10.87
N CYS A 559 -12.69 -15.11 11.98
CA CYS A 559 -13.52 -13.94 12.33
C CYS A 559 -12.93 -13.11 13.47
N SER A 560 -11.60 -13.01 13.54
CA SER A 560 -10.91 -12.29 14.62
C SER A 560 -11.26 -10.80 14.73
N ASN A 561 -11.86 -10.21 13.72
CA ASN A 561 -12.36 -8.82 13.70
C ASN A 561 -13.74 -8.63 14.33
N ILE A 562 -14.41 -9.71 14.78
CA ILE A 562 -15.72 -9.67 15.42
C ILE A 562 -15.56 -10.07 16.88
N LYS A 563 -16.13 -9.30 17.82
CA LYS A 563 -16.08 -9.63 19.26
C LYS A 563 -16.66 -11.02 19.54
N VAL A 564 -15.98 -11.79 20.35
CA VAL A 564 -16.34 -13.16 20.71
C VAL A 564 -17.76 -13.26 21.30
N ILE A 565 -18.18 -12.27 22.09
CA ILE A 565 -19.53 -12.20 22.66
C ILE A 565 -20.62 -12.19 21.56
N TYR A 566 -20.40 -11.46 20.46
CA TYR A 566 -21.35 -11.43 19.34
C TYR A 566 -21.29 -12.70 18.51
N GLN A 567 -20.09 -13.27 18.33
CA GLN A 567 -19.95 -14.56 17.64
C GLN A 567 -20.72 -15.66 18.38
N ASN A 568 -20.60 -15.77 19.71
CA ASN A 568 -21.35 -16.72 20.53
C ASN A 568 -22.87 -16.50 20.40
N LYS A 569 -23.33 -15.23 20.51
CA LYS A 569 -24.75 -14.87 20.34
C LYS A 569 -25.30 -15.32 18.99
N VAL A 570 -24.57 -15.08 17.90
CA VAL A 570 -24.98 -15.49 16.55
C VAL A 570 -24.98 -17.01 16.42
N TRP A 571 -23.95 -17.68 16.98
CA TRP A 571 -23.83 -19.14 16.95
C TRP A 571 -25.00 -19.83 17.63
N GLU A 572 -25.44 -19.34 18.80
CA GLU A 572 -26.62 -19.87 19.50
C GLU A 572 -27.90 -19.64 18.69
N LYS A 573 -28.09 -18.44 18.14
CA LYS A 573 -29.25 -18.11 17.31
C LYS A 573 -29.33 -18.94 16.02
N ILE A 574 -28.22 -19.27 15.40
CA ILE A 574 -28.16 -20.15 14.23
C ILE A 574 -28.57 -21.60 14.61
N LYS A 575 -28.14 -22.06 15.79
CA LYS A 575 -28.54 -23.41 16.30
C LYS A 575 -30.01 -23.53 16.63
N GLU A 576 -30.64 -22.46 17.11
CA GLU A 576 -32.04 -22.43 17.45
C GLU A 576 -32.99 -22.43 16.23
N SER A 577 -32.50 -22.06 15.05
CA SER A 577 -33.29 -21.98 13.83
C SER A 577 -32.73 -22.91 12.75
N GLU A 578 -33.58 -23.69 12.10
CA GLU A 578 -33.21 -24.61 11.01
C GLU A 578 -32.63 -23.87 9.80
N SER A 579 -32.95 -22.57 9.63
CA SER A 579 -32.40 -21.71 8.59
C SER A 579 -32.10 -20.33 9.13
N ALA A 580 -30.79 -19.93 9.10
CA ALA A 580 -30.38 -18.60 9.49
C ALA A 580 -30.70 -17.53 8.42
N PHE A 581 -30.84 -17.93 7.17
CA PHE A 581 -31.08 -17.06 6.02
C PHE A 581 -32.38 -17.41 5.32
N PRO A 582 -33.11 -16.41 4.75
CA PRO A 582 -34.31 -16.62 3.97
C PRO A 582 -34.06 -17.48 2.72
N ASN A 583 -35.02 -18.30 2.33
CA ASN A 583 -34.94 -19.09 1.10
C ASN A 583 -35.21 -18.25 -0.16
N GLU A 584 -35.88 -17.10 -0.02
CA GLU A 584 -36.25 -16.23 -1.12
C GLU A 584 -35.51 -14.89 -1.03
N ILE A 585 -35.13 -14.34 -2.18
CA ILE A 585 -34.49 -13.01 -2.29
C ILE A 585 -35.58 -12.01 -2.67
N THR A 586 -36.06 -11.26 -1.68
CA THR A 586 -36.99 -10.14 -1.80
C THR A 586 -36.43 -8.93 -1.05
N THR A 587 -36.94 -7.72 -1.31
CA THR A 587 -36.54 -6.54 -0.54
C THR A 587 -36.84 -6.68 0.94
N GLN A 588 -37.98 -7.33 1.27
CA GLN A 588 -38.40 -7.56 2.65
C GLN A 588 -37.45 -8.54 3.36
N THR A 589 -37.11 -9.67 2.74
CA THR A 589 -36.16 -10.62 3.34
C THR A 589 -34.74 -10.05 3.46
N CYS A 590 -34.30 -9.19 2.53
CA CYS A 590 -33.07 -8.43 2.67
C CYS A 590 -33.12 -7.50 3.89
N LEU A 591 -34.24 -6.81 4.12
CA LEU A 591 -34.40 -5.95 5.30
C LEU A 591 -34.34 -6.76 6.60
N GLU A 592 -35.06 -7.88 6.69
CA GLU A 592 -35.02 -8.77 7.85
C GLU A 592 -33.64 -9.29 8.19
N VAL A 593 -32.83 -9.63 7.18
CA VAL A 593 -31.43 -10.03 7.38
C VAL A 593 -30.60 -8.87 7.92
N LEU A 594 -30.73 -7.66 7.35
CA LEU A 594 -30.00 -6.48 7.82
C LEU A 594 -30.41 -6.08 9.24
N GLU A 595 -31.68 -6.18 9.61
CA GLU A 595 -32.18 -5.94 10.97
C GLU A 595 -31.62 -6.96 11.96
N LYS A 596 -31.62 -8.25 11.61
CA LYS A 596 -31.00 -9.31 12.42
C LYS A 596 -29.51 -9.04 12.63
N MET A 597 -28.77 -8.69 11.57
CA MET A 597 -27.34 -8.36 11.67
C MET A 597 -27.11 -7.12 12.55
N TYR A 598 -27.95 -6.09 12.39
CA TYR A 598 -27.89 -4.89 13.21
C TYR A 598 -27.99 -5.22 14.71
N ASP A 599 -28.96 -6.05 15.09
CA ASP A 599 -29.21 -6.42 16.47
C ASP A 599 -28.20 -7.46 17.02
N TYR A 600 -27.81 -8.43 16.21
CA TYR A 600 -26.87 -9.49 16.64
C TYR A 600 -25.47 -8.97 16.88
N TYR A 601 -24.99 -8.07 16.02
CA TYR A 601 -23.66 -7.46 16.10
C TYR A 601 -23.67 -6.10 16.81
N ASN A 602 -24.82 -5.66 17.34
CA ASN A 602 -24.97 -4.38 18.04
C ASN A 602 -24.35 -3.20 17.26
N TRP A 603 -24.65 -3.10 15.95
CA TRP A 603 -24.01 -2.12 15.05
C TRP A 603 -24.19 -0.68 15.52
N GLY A 604 -25.36 -0.34 16.09
CA GLY A 604 -25.66 1.01 16.56
C GLY A 604 -24.67 1.50 17.61
N GLU A 605 -24.17 0.64 18.48
CA GLU A 605 -23.20 0.96 19.53
C GLU A 605 -21.76 0.75 19.04
N GLU A 606 -21.51 -0.41 18.43
CA GLU A 606 -20.15 -0.80 18.02
C GLU A 606 -19.52 0.16 16.99
N GLU A 607 -20.32 0.69 16.06
CA GLU A 607 -19.89 1.62 15.03
C GLU A 607 -20.35 3.06 15.25
N SER A 608 -20.79 3.40 16.47
CA SER A 608 -21.39 4.72 16.82
C SER A 608 -20.48 5.90 16.48
N LYS A 609 -19.15 5.75 16.60
CA LYS A 609 -18.17 6.78 16.28
C LYS A 609 -17.76 6.79 14.80
N GLY A 610 -18.20 5.81 14.02
CA GLY A 610 -17.97 5.72 12.59
C GLY A 610 -18.83 6.68 11.77
N ARG A 611 -18.56 6.75 10.47
CA ARG A 611 -19.32 7.56 9.50
C ARG A 611 -20.28 6.72 8.64
N ASN A 612 -20.47 5.45 8.97
CA ASN A 612 -21.29 4.56 8.20
C ASN A 612 -22.79 4.95 8.33
N PRO A 613 -23.45 5.42 7.27
CA PRO A 613 -24.83 5.87 7.35
C PRO A 613 -25.82 4.71 7.62
N MET A 614 -25.50 3.47 7.26
CA MET A 614 -26.31 2.30 7.53
C MET A 614 -26.44 2.02 9.03
N VAL A 615 -25.40 2.34 9.79
CA VAL A 615 -25.33 2.07 11.23
C VAL A 615 -25.93 3.20 12.05
N LYS A 616 -25.77 4.45 11.62
CA LYS A 616 -26.19 5.64 12.39
C LYS A 616 -27.72 5.80 12.52
N GLN A 617 -28.45 5.32 11.55
CA GLN A 617 -29.91 5.46 11.49
C GLN A 617 -30.54 4.15 11.04
N ARG A 618 -31.17 3.41 11.97
CA ARG A 618 -31.83 2.13 11.68
C ARG A 618 -32.84 2.24 10.52
N THR A 619 -33.53 3.36 10.38
CA THR A 619 -34.47 3.62 9.27
C THR A 619 -33.81 3.55 7.89
N ARG A 620 -32.50 3.77 7.79
CA ARG A 620 -31.77 3.62 6.53
C ARG A 620 -31.58 2.18 6.08
N LEU A 621 -31.80 1.20 6.93
CA LEU A 621 -31.70 -0.21 6.55
C LEU A 621 -32.66 -0.55 5.40
N GLN A 622 -33.82 0.11 5.30
CA GLN A 622 -34.73 -0.05 4.16
C GLN A 622 -34.08 0.31 2.83
N TYR A 623 -33.41 1.45 2.77
CA TYR A 623 -32.66 1.85 1.57
C TYR A 623 -31.56 0.84 1.21
N PHE A 624 -30.80 0.38 2.20
CA PHE A 624 -29.75 -0.62 1.97
C PHE A 624 -30.30 -2.00 1.62
N ALA A 625 -31.51 -2.36 2.07
CA ALA A 625 -32.20 -3.58 1.68
C ALA A 625 -32.55 -3.58 0.17
N VAL A 626 -32.99 -2.44 -0.37
CA VAL A 626 -33.22 -2.28 -1.82
C VAL A 626 -31.91 -2.43 -2.62
N LEU A 627 -30.81 -1.83 -2.13
CA LEU A 627 -29.50 -1.99 -2.76
C LEU A 627 -29.00 -3.44 -2.70
N MET A 628 -29.16 -4.10 -1.54
CA MET A 628 -28.80 -5.50 -1.33
C MET A 628 -29.59 -6.41 -2.27
N TYR A 629 -30.90 -6.21 -2.36
CA TYR A 629 -31.77 -6.94 -3.29
C TYR A 629 -31.31 -6.78 -4.74
N SER A 630 -31.08 -5.55 -5.18
CA SER A 630 -30.62 -5.25 -6.54
C SER A 630 -29.27 -5.91 -6.84
N TRP A 631 -28.34 -5.85 -5.88
CA TRP A 631 -27.03 -6.50 -5.99
C TRP A 631 -27.14 -8.03 -6.08
N MET A 632 -27.95 -8.66 -5.22
CA MET A 632 -28.17 -10.11 -5.23
C MET A 632 -28.87 -10.60 -6.51
N LYS A 633 -29.71 -9.76 -7.13
CA LYS A 633 -30.31 -10.01 -8.46
C LYS A 633 -29.36 -9.69 -9.62
N SER A 634 -28.08 -9.38 -9.33
CA SER A 634 -27.06 -9.03 -10.33
C SER A 634 -27.45 -7.84 -11.21
N THR A 635 -28.21 -6.88 -10.67
CA THR A 635 -28.57 -5.64 -11.38
C THR A 635 -27.28 -4.87 -11.71
N PRO A 636 -27.07 -4.46 -12.95
CA PRO A 636 -25.89 -3.68 -13.33
C PRO A 636 -25.76 -2.36 -12.55
N LEU A 637 -24.54 -1.96 -12.21
CA LEU A 637 -24.27 -0.77 -11.39
C LEU A 637 -24.88 0.50 -11.97
N ASN A 638 -24.78 0.71 -13.29
CA ASN A 638 -25.37 1.86 -13.98
C ASN A 638 -26.90 1.92 -13.78
N MET A 639 -27.59 0.78 -13.82
CA MET A 639 -29.03 0.73 -13.58
C MET A 639 -29.36 1.05 -12.11
N MET A 640 -28.57 0.53 -11.17
CA MET A 640 -28.72 0.88 -9.73
C MET A 640 -28.53 2.39 -9.50
N ILE A 641 -27.55 3.03 -10.18
CA ILE A 641 -27.31 4.46 -10.09
C ILE A 641 -28.50 5.24 -10.65
N ILE A 642 -29.03 4.86 -11.81
CA ILE A 642 -30.18 5.51 -12.44
C ILE A 642 -31.41 5.47 -11.51
N TYR A 643 -31.68 4.30 -10.86
CA TYR A 643 -32.79 4.17 -9.90
C TYR A 643 -32.63 5.04 -8.64
N ILE A 644 -31.39 5.43 -8.28
CA ILE A 644 -31.13 6.28 -7.12
C ILE A 644 -31.25 7.77 -7.48
N ILE A 645 -30.90 8.14 -8.71
CA ILE A 645 -30.90 9.54 -9.16
C ILE A 645 -32.31 10.00 -9.54
N ASN A 646 -33.13 9.11 -10.12
CA ASN A 646 -34.55 9.34 -10.44
C ASN A 646 -35.44 9.12 -9.21
#